data_53599f33b77c043df8b276022ee37523
#
_entry.id   53599f33b77c043df8b276022ee37523
#
_cell.length_a   1.000
_cell.length_b   1.000
_cell.length_c   1.000
_cell.angle_alpha   90.00
_cell.angle_beta   90.00
_cell.angle_gamma   90.00
#
_symmetry.space_group_name_H-M   'P 1'
#
loop_
_entity.id
_entity.type
_entity.pdbx_description
1 polymer ?
#
loop_
_entity_poly.entity_id
_entity_poly.type
_entity_poly.pdbx_seq_one_letter_code
_entity_poly.pdbx_strand_id
1 'polypeptide(L)'
;MLQIATGIYFRPGARLHETTHRTTAYSNGFRIDRDPVVLPFATLHFDTGIAPFTPVAIEVVDRLEATDADGQSFGMVATGGEEIIDDAATLLAFTTNTTWSTDRDLVRRLVPPARSDRPVRGPASQLRRTFDPQVLLTDDDLADVAAFGSQLLALSRPGYDKAIRAIRRVVDATLLIADDVTLAYTLYVAALESLAADTVAPPASWQNYDGRKRALLDPVLAVLDGEQVGAVRAAVLRADALGLAQRFQAFTIDHLEPSYYRAEAVGAQRPISAAALPRALQFAYRVRSAQVHALQQLAPEMWAIGQRSDTLPFEGQTVLSLEGLNRLCRHVIRRYVERARTGVDTSFNYRAALPGQVRMQLAPQYWIWQADGLTIGHGPERLDAFLELLLPVLRGDDGAALVNMTEVLAAIEKLLPVEAVAAKRAPLVALYRLWHNYLVPEAHRPGKDRVLARFGADLDAPSAAAFAVTLLLDDDPPWPTAQLEGFIAARQQQRRSGSAAPLPDRFDAALLLCLARRLWREGRHADAVAAVADAVETLPGDAGLLAFEEHVRADNAAGTVDDSDVSDQGGSGDRDDTDDTDDADDMGPQHHALSAPDLRAFLLAGPDAPDRGEVVEADPASAGEADNEADTEAVAQAEADVGDISEHDVGAPCPPDAGTETDGTAQQVGQAVAEPVAGPAETDDVAADPAAGE
;
A
#
# COMPACT_ATOMS: atom_id res chain seq x y z
N MET A 1 -15.60 5.48 -6.91
CA MET A 1 -15.82 6.83 -7.53
C MET A 1 -17.27 7.27 -7.58
N LEU A 2 -18.27 6.41 -7.76
CA LEU A 2 -19.70 6.79 -7.91
C LEU A 2 -20.21 7.80 -6.88
N GLN A 3 -19.93 7.61 -5.58
CA GLN A 3 -20.40 8.52 -4.54
C GLN A 3 -19.83 9.95 -4.68
N ILE A 4 -18.57 10.09 -5.11
CA ILE A 4 -17.94 11.40 -5.36
C ILE A 4 -18.59 12.05 -6.58
N ALA A 5 -18.79 11.31 -7.66
CA ALA A 5 -19.39 11.80 -8.91
C ALA A 5 -20.84 12.31 -8.73
N THR A 6 -21.55 11.90 -7.69
CA THR A 6 -22.88 12.46 -7.36
C THR A 6 -22.83 13.92 -6.88
N GLY A 7 -21.65 14.41 -6.49
CA GLY A 7 -21.49 15.77 -5.96
C GLY A 7 -21.85 15.94 -4.49
N ILE A 8 -22.11 14.85 -3.75
CA ILE A 8 -22.53 14.89 -2.34
C ILE A 8 -21.51 15.62 -1.42
N TYR A 9 -20.24 15.66 -1.82
CA TYR A 9 -19.14 16.31 -1.08
C TYR A 9 -18.82 17.71 -1.59
N PHE A 10 -19.49 18.18 -2.63
CA PHE A 10 -19.20 19.48 -3.23
C PHE A 10 -19.82 20.61 -2.43
N ARG A 11 -19.18 21.78 -2.49
CA ARG A 11 -19.70 22.98 -1.83
C ARG A 11 -20.98 23.43 -2.53
N PRO A 12 -21.98 23.87 -1.76
CA PRO A 12 -23.19 24.42 -2.35
C PRO A 12 -22.87 25.59 -3.29
N GLY A 13 -23.35 25.51 -4.54
CA GLY A 13 -23.13 26.53 -5.54
C GLY A 13 -21.74 26.57 -6.17
N ALA A 14 -20.89 25.57 -5.92
CA ALA A 14 -19.60 25.45 -6.59
C ALA A 14 -19.78 25.32 -8.12
N ARG A 15 -18.89 25.98 -8.87
CA ARG A 15 -18.80 25.74 -10.31
C ARG A 15 -18.22 24.35 -10.55
N LEU A 16 -18.88 23.56 -11.36
CA LEU A 16 -18.47 22.19 -11.67
C LEU A 16 -17.90 22.08 -13.09
N HIS A 17 -16.91 21.24 -13.24
CA HIS A 17 -16.57 20.60 -14.51
C HIS A 17 -17.38 19.33 -14.60
N GLU A 18 -18.13 19.17 -15.67
CA GLU A 18 -18.89 17.97 -15.97
C GLU A 18 -18.36 17.36 -17.27
N THR A 19 -17.99 16.10 -17.20
CA THR A 19 -17.54 15.32 -18.37
C THR A 19 -18.40 14.07 -18.48
N THR A 20 -18.97 13.84 -19.64
CA THR A 20 -19.76 12.64 -19.92
C THR A 20 -18.85 11.58 -20.52
N HIS A 21 -18.82 10.40 -19.91
CA HIS A 21 -18.10 9.23 -20.40
C HIS A 21 -19.09 8.16 -20.82
N ARG A 22 -18.83 7.50 -21.94
CA ARG A 22 -19.70 6.45 -22.47
C ARG A 22 -18.85 5.28 -22.95
N THR A 23 -19.18 4.07 -22.47
CA THR A 23 -18.48 2.83 -22.83
C THR A 23 -19.49 1.72 -23.05
N THR A 24 -19.20 0.81 -23.97
CA THR A 24 -20.02 -0.37 -24.20
C THR A 24 -19.64 -1.47 -23.21
N ALA A 25 -20.60 -1.90 -22.41
CA ALA A 25 -20.54 -3.13 -21.63
C ALA A 25 -21.36 -4.23 -22.32
N TYR A 26 -21.01 -5.46 -22.04
CA TYR A 26 -21.71 -6.65 -22.55
C TYR A 26 -22.41 -7.34 -21.38
N SER A 27 -23.69 -7.71 -21.59
CA SER A 27 -24.50 -8.36 -20.55
C SER A 27 -25.35 -9.47 -21.15
N ASN A 28 -25.59 -10.54 -20.37
CA ASN A 28 -26.62 -11.51 -20.67
C ASN A 28 -28.03 -10.99 -20.33
N GLY A 29 -28.12 -9.85 -19.65
CA GLY A 29 -29.36 -9.11 -19.44
C GLY A 29 -29.76 -8.34 -20.68
N PHE A 30 -31.06 -8.37 -21.06
CA PHE A 30 -31.58 -7.60 -22.17
C PHE A 30 -32.94 -6.98 -21.84
N ARG A 31 -33.32 -5.97 -22.61
CA ARG A 31 -34.66 -5.36 -22.57
C ARG A 31 -35.33 -5.45 -23.94
N ILE A 32 -36.66 -5.46 -23.90
CA ILE A 32 -37.48 -5.34 -25.12
C ILE A 32 -37.60 -3.87 -25.53
N ASP A 33 -37.79 -3.02 -24.52
CA ASP A 33 -37.82 -1.57 -24.69
C ASP A 33 -36.41 -1.00 -24.82
N ARG A 34 -36.26 -0.01 -25.71
CA ARG A 34 -34.98 0.66 -26.04
C ARG A 34 -34.85 2.05 -25.44
N ASP A 35 -35.87 2.50 -24.72
CA ASP A 35 -35.79 3.79 -24.07
C ASP A 35 -34.62 3.82 -23.08
N PRO A 36 -33.85 4.92 -23.03
CA PRO A 36 -32.76 5.04 -22.07
C PRO A 36 -33.24 4.86 -20.65
N VAL A 37 -32.53 4.04 -19.88
CA VAL A 37 -32.82 3.81 -18.45
C VAL A 37 -31.96 4.72 -17.61
N VAL A 38 -32.55 5.72 -16.99
CA VAL A 38 -31.86 6.65 -16.10
C VAL A 38 -31.81 6.09 -14.68
N LEU A 39 -30.60 5.83 -14.20
CA LEU A 39 -30.32 5.39 -12.85
C LEU A 39 -29.66 6.51 -12.03
N PRO A 40 -29.62 6.44 -10.70
CA PRO A 40 -28.97 7.46 -9.86
C PRO A 40 -27.48 7.69 -10.14
N PHE A 41 -26.83 6.76 -10.83
CA PHE A 41 -25.38 6.73 -11.05
C PHE A 41 -24.96 6.54 -12.50
N ALA A 42 -25.89 6.21 -13.43
CA ALA A 42 -25.58 6.01 -14.85
C ALA A 42 -26.86 6.05 -15.68
N THR A 43 -26.71 6.29 -16.99
CA THR A 43 -27.77 6.06 -17.99
C THR A 43 -27.40 4.87 -18.86
N LEU A 44 -28.34 3.95 -19.06
CA LEU A 44 -28.15 2.73 -19.83
C LEU A 44 -28.86 2.85 -21.18
N HIS A 45 -28.16 2.52 -22.25
CA HIS A 45 -28.72 2.46 -23.61
C HIS A 45 -28.59 1.02 -24.13
N PHE A 46 -29.70 0.31 -24.16
CA PHE A 46 -29.75 -1.07 -24.62
C PHE A 46 -29.80 -1.11 -26.15
N ASP A 47 -28.94 -1.92 -26.75
CA ASP A 47 -28.94 -2.17 -28.19
C ASP A 47 -29.57 -3.54 -28.49
N THR A 48 -29.87 -3.79 -29.77
CA THR A 48 -30.34 -5.09 -30.26
C THR A 48 -29.16 -6.06 -30.32
N GLY A 49 -28.87 -6.71 -29.20
CA GLY A 49 -27.86 -7.76 -29.16
C GLY A 49 -28.34 -9.05 -29.81
N ILE A 50 -27.40 -9.77 -30.41
CA ILE A 50 -27.59 -11.15 -30.81
C ILE A 50 -27.21 -12.04 -29.63
N ALA A 51 -28.11 -12.96 -29.25
CA ALA A 51 -27.81 -13.96 -28.23
C ALA A 51 -26.36 -14.51 -28.36
N PRO A 52 -25.68 -14.79 -27.26
CA PRO A 52 -26.21 -14.98 -25.90
C PRO A 52 -26.16 -13.74 -25.02
N PHE A 53 -25.53 -12.64 -25.44
CA PHE A 53 -25.40 -11.42 -24.67
C PHE A 53 -25.67 -10.17 -25.52
N THR A 54 -25.99 -9.07 -24.87
CA THR A 54 -26.39 -7.81 -25.47
C THR A 54 -25.34 -6.73 -25.18
N PRO A 55 -24.91 -5.93 -26.16
CA PRO A 55 -24.17 -4.72 -25.89
C PRO A 55 -25.09 -3.67 -25.25
N VAL A 56 -24.60 -3.00 -24.23
CA VAL A 56 -25.30 -1.92 -23.52
C VAL A 56 -24.33 -0.79 -23.32
N ALA A 57 -24.63 0.40 -23.85
CA ALA A 57 -23.80 1.54 -23.54
C ALA A 57 -24.14 2.07 -22.15
N ILE A 58 -23.13 2.16 -21.28
CA ILE A 58 -23.19 2.78 -19.96
C ILE A 58 -22.66 4.19 -20.12
N GLU A 59 -23.49 5.17 -19.81
CA GLU A 59 -23.14 6.58 -19.80
C GLU A 59 -23.12 7.08 -18.36
N VAL A 60 -22.01 7.72 -17.97
CA VAL A 60 -21.81 8.29 -16.62
C VAL A 60 -21.38 9.74 -16.74
N VAL A 61 -21.73 10.54 -15.76
CA VAL A 61 -21.29 11.95 -15.67
C VAL A 61 -20.29 12.05 -14.54
N ASP A 62 -19.04 12.35 -14.87
CA ASP A 62 -18.03 12.73 -13.90
C ASP A 62 -18.17 14.21 -13.58
N ARG A 63 -18.23 14.54 -12.29
CA ARG A 63 -18.37 15.89 -11.78
C ARG A 63 -17.25 16.20 -10.82
N LEU A 64 -16.59 17.35 -11.03
CA LEU A 64 -15.56 17.86 -10.15
C LEU A 64 -15.75 19.36 -9.91
N GLU A 65 -15.44 19.85 -8.72
CA GLU A 65 -15.42 21.30 -8.48
C GLU A 65 -14.27 21.95 -9.25
N ALA A 66 -14.57 23.02 -9.98
CA ALA A 66 -13.60 23.76 -10.80
C ALA A 66 -12.61 24.61 -9.98
N THR A 67 -12.96 24.97 -8.74
CA THR A 67 -12.14 25.81 -7.87
C THR A 67 -12.06 25.26 -6.46
N ASP A 68 -10.98 25.60 -5.73
CA ASP A 68 -10.85 25.30 -4.30
C ASP A 68 -11.68 26.26 -3.40
N ALA A 69 -11.50 26.15 -2.08
CA ALA A 69 -12.19 26.98 -1.11
C ALA A 69 -11.82 28.46 -1.25
N ASP A 70 -10.63 28.76 -1.73
CA ASP A 70 -10.07 30.10 -1.91
C ASP A 70 -10.36 30.68 -3.31
N GLY A 71 -11.13 29.95 -4.14
CA GLY A 71 -11.48 30.35 -5.51
C GLY A 71 -10.35 30.17 -6.51
N GLN A 72 -9.24 29.52 -6.13
CA GLN A 72 -8.16 29.18 -7.04
C GLN A 72 -8.62 28.06 -7.99
N SER A 73 -8.30 28.19 -9.26
CA SER A 73 -8.58 27.14 -10.24
C SER A 73 -7.71 25.92 -9.92
N PHE A 74 -8.34 24.76 -9.76
CA PHE A 74 -7.58 23.53 -9.84
C PHE A 74 -7.05 23.36 -11.26
N GLY A 75 -5.76 23.06 -11.38
CA GLY A 75 -5.25 22.46 -12.60
C GLY A 75 -6.15 21.25 -12.89
N MET A 76 -6.69 21.21 -14.09
CA MET A 76 -7.74 20.29 -14.50
C MET A 76 -7.38 18.83 -14.15
N VAL A 77 -8.30 18.14 -13.49
CA VAL A 77 -8.26 16.69 -13.34
C VAL A 77 -9.52 16.14 -14.03
N ALA A 78 -9.40 15.74 -15.27
CA ALA A 78 -10.37 14.83 -15.84
C ALA A 78 -10.01 13.43 -15.35
N THR A 79 -10.94 12.76 -14.67
CA THR A 79 -10.83 11.32 -14.48
C THR A 79 -11.21 10.69 -15.81
N GLY A 80 -10.56 9.61 -16.25
CA GLY A 80 -10.93 8.93 -17.50
C GLY A 80 -12.35 8.30 -17.50
N GLY A 81 -13.09 8.43 -16.39
CA GLY A 81 -14.42 7.85 -16.20
C GLY A 81 -14.46 6.34 -16.05
N GLU A 82 -13.36 5.63 -16.30
CA GLU A 82 -13.28 4.17 -16.26
C GLU A 82 -13.72 3.60 -14.91
N GLU A 83 -13.21 4.14 -13.80
CA GLU A 83 -13.60 3.66 -12.48
C GLU A 83 -15.09 3.88 -12.16
N ILE A 84 -15.70 4.93 -12.70
CA ILE A 84 -17.13 5.20 -12.51
C ILE A 84 -17.95 4.19 -13.31
N ILE A 85 -17.53 3.89 -14.55
CA ILE A 85 -18.17 2.92 -15.43
C ILE A 85 -18.05 1.50 -14.84
N ASP A 86 -16.87 1.13 -14.35
CA ASP A 86 -16.63 -0.18 -13.72
C ASP A 86 -17.45 -0.34 -12.44
N ASP A 87 -17.56 0.70 -11.62
CA ASP A 87 -18.44 0.69 -10.45
C ASP A 87 -19.91 0.56 -10.86
N ALA A 88 -20.34 1.25 -11.91
CA ALA A 88 -21.71 1.14 -12.42
C ALA A 88 -22.01 -0.27 -12.95
N ALA A 89 -21.11 -0.85 -13.76
CA ALA A 89 -21.23 -2.23 -14.25
C ALA A 89 -21.25 -3.25 -13.08
N THR A 90 -20.40 -3.02 -12.08
CA THR A 90 -20.36 -3.84 -10.85
C THR A 90 -21.68 -3.78 -10.08
N LEU A 91 -22.26 -2.59 -9.92
CA LEU A 91 -23.56 -2.43 -9.28
C LEU A 91 -24.68 -3.13 -10.05
N LEU A 92 -24.68 -3.01 -11.36
CA LEU A 92 -25.61 -3.70 -12.24
C LEU A 92 -25.48 -5.22 -12.10
N ALA A 93 -24.26 -5.76 -12.17
CA ALA A 93 -24.02 -7.19 -12.00
C ALA A 93 -24.51 -7.70 -10.64
N PHE A 94 -24.18 -6.98 -9.58
CA PHE A 94 -24.57 -7.33 -8.22
C PHE A 94 -26.09 -7.29 -8.03
N THR A 95 -26.76 -6.25 -8.49
CA THR A 95 -28.19 -6.05 -8.22
C THR A 95 -29.09 -6.93 -9.09
N THR A 96 -28.80 -7.03 -10.38
CA THR A 96 -29.60 -7.83 -11.32
C THR A 96 -29.28 -9.32 -11.29
N ASN A 97 -28.15 -9.70 -10.66
CA ASN A 97 -27.61 -11.08 -10.72
C ASN A 97 -27.41 -11.56 -12.17
N THR A 98 -26.86 -10.69 -13.02
CA THR A 98 -26.51 -10.98 -14.40
C THR A 98 -25.04 -10.62 -14.63
N THR A 99 -24.46 -11.12 -15.71
CA THR A 99 -23.09 -10.78 -16.10
C THR A 99 -23.03 -9.39 -16.73
N TRP A 100 -22.11 -8.57 -16.27
CA TRP A 100 -21.78 -7.26 -16.87
C TRP A 100 -20.27 -7.10 -16.90
N SER A 101 -19.72 -6.79 -18.07
CA SER A 101 -18.30 -6.50 -18.24
C SER A 101 -18.06 -5.69 -19.51
N THR A 102 -17.06 -4.83 -19.53
CA THR A 102 -16.55 -4.16 -20.73
C THR A 102 -15.74 -5.13 -21.61
N ASP A 103 -15.25 -6.25 -21.02
CA ASP A 103 -14.58 -7.32 -21.77
C ASP A 103 -15.60 -8.28 -22.42
N ARG A 104 -15.74 -8.14 -23.74
CA ARG A 104 -16.63 -9.01 -24.54
C ARG A 104 -16.24 -10.48 -24.51
N ASP A 105 -14.94 -10.78 -24.53
CA ASP A 105 -14.47 -12.15 -24.60
C ASP A 105 -14.64 -12.87 -23.27
N LEU A 106 -14.50 -12.18 -22.16
CA LEU A 106 -14.85 -12.68 -20.84
C LEU A 106 -16.34 -13.08 -20.80
N VAL A 107 -17.23 -12.18 -21.20
CA VAL A 107 -18.69 -12.47 -21.22
C VAL A 107 -18.99 -13.65 -22.12
N ARG A 108 -18.35 -13.78 -23.27
CA ARG A 108 -18.52 -14.92 -24.19
C ARG A 108 -18.06 -16.25 -23.57
N ARG A 109 -17.04 -16.24 -22.71
CA ARG A 109 -16.59 -17.45 -21.98
C ARG A 109 -17.57 -17.83 -20.87
N LEU A 110 -18.17 -16.85 -20.21
CA LEU A 110 -19.08 -17.04 -19.07
C LEU A 110 -20.49 -17.43 -19.51
N VAL A 111 -21.00 -16.82 -20.56
CA VAL A 111 -22.38 -16.98 -21.03
C VAL A 111 -22.41 -17.88 -22.28
N PRO A 112 -22.81 -19.16 -22.16
CA PRO A 112 -22.85 -20.08 -23.29
C PRO A 112 -23.95 -19.71 -24.28
N PRO A 113 -23.82 -20.11 -25.55
CA PRO A 113 -24.88 -19.92 -26.54
C PRO A 113 -26.15 -20.68 -26.12
N ALA A 114 -27.33 -20.10 -26.38
CA ALA A 114 -28.62 -20.64 -25.99
C ALA A 114 -28.93 -22.05 -26.55
N ARG A 115 -28.22 -22.46 -27.61
CA ARG A 115 -28.34 -23.81 -28.22
C ARG A 115 -26.97 -24.47 -28.18
N SER A 116 -26.75 -25.31 -27.19
CA SER A 116 -25.61 -26.20 -27.11
C SER A 116 -26.07 -27.62 -26.97
N ASP A 117 -25.77 -28.49 -27.94
CA ASP A 117 -26.05 -29.91 -27.90
C ASP A 117 -25.16 -30.66 -26.89
N ARG A 118 -24.23 -30.00 -26.23
CA ARG A 118 -23.36 -30.57 -25.21
C ARG A 118 -23.86 -30.22 -23.82
N PRO A 119 -23.84 -31.16 -22.86
CA PRO A 119 -24.13 -30.83 -21.47
C PRO A 119 -23.18 -29.73 -21.02
N VAL A 120 -23.72 -28.62 -20.57
CA VAL A 120 -22.97 -27.44 -20.13
C VAL A 120 -22.17 -27.84 -18.90
N ARG A 121 -20.89 -28.12 -19.09
CA ARG A 121 -19.90 -28.19 -18.02
C ARG A 121 -19.16 -26.86 -18.04
N GLY A 122 -19.26 -26.08 -17.02
CA GLY A 122 -18.61 -24.78 -16.98
C GLY A 122 -19.31 -23.80 -16.05
N PRO A 123 -18.95 -22.53 -16.09
CA PRO A 123 -19.49 -21.51 -15.19
C PRO A 123 -21.02 -21.46 -15.16
N ALA A 124 -21.66 -21.57 -16.31
CA ALA A 124 -23.11 -21.57 -16.43
C ALA A 124 -23.81 -22.74 -15.72
N SER A 125 -23.09 -23.80 -15.37
CA SER A 125 -23.63 -24.90 -14.58
C SER A 125 -23.61 -24.62 -13.06
N GLN A 126 -22.91 -23.60 -12.62
CA GLN A 126 -22.72 -23.27 -11.20
C GLN A 126 -23.74 -22.24 -10.71
N LEU A 127 -23.96 -21.18 -11.49
CA LEU A 127 -24.85 -20.08 -11.11
C LEU A 127 -26.06 -20.00 -12.03
N ARG A 128 -27.23 -19.80 -11.45
CA ARG A 128 -28.46 -19.50 -12.17
C ARG A 128 -28.55 -18.00 -12.44
N ARG A 129 -29.31 -17.62 -13.49
CA ARG A 129 -29.53 -16.24 -13.92
C ARG A 129 -28.23 -15.52 -14.31
N THR A 130 -27.18 -15.61 -13.49
CA THR A 130 -25.91 -14.92 -13.72
C THR A 130 -25.28 -15.25 -15.07
N PHE A 131 -25.31 -16.53 -15.45
CA PHE A 131 -24.73 -17.00 -16.71
C PHE A 131 -25.77 -17.63 -17.66
N ASP A 132 -27.05 -17.52 -17.35
CA ASP A 132 -28.09 -17.94 -18.27
C ASP A 132 -28.11 -17.01 -19.50
N PRO A 133 -28.23 -17.54 -20.72
CA PRO A 133 -28.34 -16.70 -21.90
C PRO A 133 -29.68 -15.95 -21.93
N GLN A 134 -29.65 -14.69 -22.31
CA GLN A 134 -30.86 -13.88 -22.55
C GLN A 134 -31.78 -13.76 -21.30
N VAL A 135 -31.30 -13.14 -20.26
CA VAL A 135 -32.10 -12.82 -19.07
C VAL A 135 -32.89 -11.54 -19.32
N LEU A 136 -34.22 -11.62 -19.36
CA LEU A 136 -35.08 -10.44 -19.45
C LEU A 136 -34.95 -9.61 -18.15
N LEU A 137 -34.54 -8.34 -18.30
CA LEU A 137 -34.55 -7.36 -17.22
C LEU A 137 -35.88 -6.61 -17.26
N THR A 138 -36.65 -6.78 -16.19
CA THR A 138 -37.96 -6.14 -16.01
C THR A 138 -37.81 -4.72 -15.45
N ASP A 139 -38.88 -3.95 -15.49
CA ASP A 139 -38.92 -2.63 -14.84
C ASP A 139 -38.74 -2.75 -13.32
N ASP A 140 -39.20 -3.83 -12.71
CA ASP A 140 -38.98 -4.11 -11.28
C ASP A 140 -37.50 -4.38 -10.98
N ASP A 141 -36.80 -5.12 -11.84
CA ASP A 141 -35.34 -5.29 -11.72
C ASP A 141 -34.61 -3.95 -11.74
N LEU A 142 -34.99 -3.04 -12.64
CA LEU A 142 -34.35 -1.73 -12.76
C LEU A 142 -34.75 -0.76 -11.65
N ALA A 143 -35.98 -0.84 -11.17
CA ALA A 143 -36.42 -0.10 -9.98
C ALA A 143 -35.63 -0.54 -8.73
N ASP A 144 -35.36 -1.86 -8.59
CA ASP A 144 -34.52 -2.40 -7.52
C ASP A 144 -33.06 -1.91 -7.64
N VAL A 145 -32.50 -1.86 -8.86
CA VAL A 145 -31.17 -1.26 -9.12
C VAL A 145 -31.13 0.21 -8.68
N ALA A 146 -32.14 0.99 -9.06
CA ALA A 146 -32.22 2.40 -8.72
C ALA A 146 -32.36 2.63 -7.20
N ALA A 147 -33.21 1.84 -6.55
CA ALA A 147 -33.43 1.92 -5.11
C ALA A 147 -32.17 1.54 -4.32
N PHE A 148 -31.55 0.40 -4.65
CA PHE A 148 -30.32 -0.05 -4.01
C PHE A 148 -29.14 0.93 -4.26
N GLY A 149 -28.99 1.41 -5.50
CA GLY A 149 -27.98 2.41 -5.85
C GLY A 149 -28.14 3.70 -5.04
N SER A 150 -29.38 4.20 -4.90
CA SER A 150 -29.68 5.38 -4.07
C SER A 150 -29.32 5.15 -2.60
N GLN A 151 -29.67 3.99 -2.04
CA GLN A 151 -29.33 3.65 -0.66
C GLN A 151 -27.81 3.58 -0.45
N LEU A 152 -27.08 2.92 -1.35
CA LEU A 152 -25.63 2.81 -1.30
C LEU A 152 -24.96 4.18 -1.34
N LEU A 153 -25.38 5.05 -2.27
CA LEU A 153 -24.83 6.40 -2.43
C LEU A 153 -25.12 7.31 -1.23
N ALA A 154 -26.19 7.06 -0.48
CA ALA A 154 -26.57 7.81 0.71
C ALA A 154 -25.77 7.41 1.97
N LEU A 155 -24.97 6.34 1.93
CA LEU A 155 -24.18 5.90 3.08
C LEU A 155 -23.11 6.93 3.48
N SER A 156 -22.74 6.93 4.76
CA SER A 156 -21.51 7.59 5.19
C SER A 156 -20.29 7.02 4.46
N ARG A 157 -19.25 7.82 4.26
CA ARG A 157 -18.08 7.38 3.47
C ARG A 157 -17.48 6.05 3.93
N PRO A 158 -17.22 5.81 5.23
CA PRO A 158 -16.73 4.52 5.68
C PRO A 158 -17.69 3.35 5.39
N GLY A 159 -19.01 3.58 5.48
CA GLY A 159 -20.03 2.59 5.15
C GLY A 159 -20.06 2.27 3.65
N TYR A 160 -20.03 3.31 2.82
CA TYR A 160 -19.94 3.17 1.37
C TYR A 160 -18.70 2.40 0.93
N ASP A 161 -17.51 2.76 1.46
CA ASP A 161 -16.26 2.12 1.11
C ASP A 161 -16.23 0.62 1.44
N LYS A 162 -16.83 0.25 2.57
CA LYS A 162 -16.97 -1.17 2.95
C LYS A 162 -17.94 -1.89 2.02
N ALA A 163 -19.12 -1.31 1.78
CA ALA A 163 -20.14 -1.90 0.93
C ALA A 163 -19.64 -2.10 -0.51
N ILE A 164 -19.09 -1.04 -1.14
CA ILE A 164 -18.63 -1.14 -2.53
C ILE A 164 -17.48 -2.12 -2.71
N ARG A 165 -16.55 -2.20 -1.75
CA ARG A 165 -15.47 -3.21 -1.78
C ARG A 165 -16.02 -4.63 -1.68
N ALA A 166 -17.01 -4.87 -0.82
CA ALA A 166 -17.65 -6.17 -0.71
C ALA A 166 -18.43 -6.54 -1.99
N ILE A 167 -19.15 -5.57 -2.58
CA ILE A 167 -19.87 -5.74 -3.85
C ILE A 167 -18.89 -6.07 -4.98
N ARG A 168 -17.81 -5.29 -5.15
CA ARG A 168 -16.77 -5.58 -6.15
C ARG A 168 -16.23 -7.00 -5.96
N ARG A 169 -15.94 -7.40 -4.72
CA ARG A 169 -15.38 -8.73 -4.43
C ARG A 169 -16.34 -9.86 -4.78
N VAL A 170 -17.65 -9.66 -4.60
CA VAL A 170 -18.68 -10.65 -5.03
C VAL A 170 -18.74 -10.75 -6.56
N VAL A 171 -18.67 -9.62 -7.26
CA VAL A 171 -18.68 -9.60 -8.73
C VAL A 171 -17.40 -10.22 -9.28
N ASP A 172 -16.23 -9.85 -8.72
CA ASP A 172 -14.93 -10.46 -9.07
C ASP A 172 -14.97 -11.98 -8.91
N ALA A 173 -15.48 -12.45 -7.76
CA ALA A 173 -15.67 -13.89 -7.50
C ALA A 173 -16.53 -14.54 -8.58
N THR A 174 -17.64 -13.89 -8.95
CA THR A 174 -18.54 -14.38 -9.97
C THR A 174 -17.86 -14.49 -11.34
N LEU A 175 -17.15 -13.45 -11.77
CA LEU A 175 -16.48 -13.42 -13.08
C LEU A 175 -15.33 -14.41 -13.14
N LEU A 176 -14.67 -14.69 -12.01
CA LEU A 176 -13.52 -15.59 -11.92
C LEU A 176 -13.90 -17.08 -11.97
N ILE A 177 -15.18 -17.45 -11.86
CA ILE A 177 -15.62 -18.87 -11.87
C ILE A 177 -15.16 -19.61 -13.14
N ALA A 178 -14.96 -18.90 -14.26
CA ALA A 178 -14.48 -19.51 -15.49
C ALA A 178 -13.02 -19.96 -15.41
N ASP A 179 -12.23 -19.29 -14.63
CA ASP A 179 -10.77 -19.42 -14.60
C ASP A 179 -10.27 -20.12 -13.33
N ASP A 180 -10.78 -19.75 -12.15
CA ASP A 180 -10.41 -20.36 -10.86
C ASP A 180 -11.61 -20.45 -9.90
N VAL A 181 -12.23 -21.61 -9.86
CA VAL A 181 -13.38 -21.89 -8.99
C VAL A 181 -13.03 -21.81 -7.51
N THR A 182 -11.82 -22.20 -7.13
CA THR A 182 -11.36 -22.18 -5.73
C THR A 182 -11.18 -20.76 -5.23
N LEU A 183 -10.54 -19.93 -6.04
CA LEU A 183 -10.37 -18.52 -5.73
C LEU A 183 -11.73 -17.81 -5.72
N ALA A 184 -12.62 -18.11 -6.65
CA ALA A 184 -13.99 -17.60 -6.66
C ALA A 184 -14.72 -17.90 -5.35
N TYR A 185 -14.70 -19.15 -4.88
CA TYR A 185 -15.28 -19.54 -3.60
C TYR A 185 -14.68 -18.75 -2.43
N THR A 186 -13.36 -18.62 -2.43
CA THR A 186 -12.59 -17.87 -1.42
C THR A 186 -12.99 -16.39 -1.38
N LEU A 187 -13.17 -15.76 -2.55
CA LEU A 187 -13.52 -14.34 -2.65
C LEU A 187 -14.94 -14.06 -2.15
N TYR A 188 -15.92 -14.96 -2.36
CA TYR A 188 -17.24 -14.82 -1.76
C TYR A 188 -17.16 -14.78 -0.23
N VAL A 189 -16.38 -15.68 0.38
CA VAL A 189 -16.19 -15.69 1.83
C VAL A 189 -15.47 -14.42 2.29
N ALA A 190 -14.43 -14.00 1.58
CA ALA A 190 -13.66 -12.80 1.89
C ALA A 190 -14.51 -11.51 1.81
N ALA A 191 -15.51 -11.45 0.90
CA ALA A 191 -16.42 -10.32 0.82
C ALA A 191 -17.20 -10.13 2.13
N LEU A 192 -17.75 -11.19 2.69
CA LEU A 192 -18.47 -11.14 3.96
C LEU A 192 -17.53 -10.93 5.16
N GLU A 193 -16.35 -11.55 5.13
CA GLU A 193 -15.32 -11.37 6.16
C GLU A 193 -14.89 -9.90 6.26
N SER A 194 -14.75 -9.21 5.12
CA SER A 194 -14.36 -7.79 5.08
C SER A 194 -15.39 -6.88 5.76
N LEU A 195 -16.67 -7.20 5.66
CA LEU A 195 -17.74 -6.48 6.35
C LEU A 195 -17.77 -6.81 7.86
N ALA A 196 -17.40 -8.05 8.22
CA ALA A 196 -17.38 -8.52 9.59
C ALA A 196 -16.20 -8.01 10.42
N ALA A 197 -15.22 -7.31 9.82
CA ALA A 197 -13.96 -6.94 10.47
C ALA A 197 -14.14 -6.17 11.80
N ASP A 198 -15.13 -5.27 11.86
CA ASP A 198 -15.42 -4.45 13.05
C ASP A 198 -16.45 -5.09 13.99
N THR A 199 -16.95 -6.28 13.66
CA THR A 199 -17.94 -6.97 14.48
C THR A 199 -17.28 -7.48 15.75
N VAL A 200 -17.89 -7.18 16.90
CA VAL A 200 -17.46 -7.77 18.16
C VAL A 200 -17.79 -9.26 18.13
N ALA A 201 -16.78 -10.11 18.22
CA ALA A 201 -17.00 -11.54 18.31
C ALA A 201 -17.86 -11.84 19.56
N PRO A 202 -18.88 -12.70 19.46
CA PRO A 202 -19.61 -13.16 20.65
C PRO A 202 -18.62 -13.79 21.62
N PRO A 203 -18.85 -13.67 22.95
CA PRO A 203 -17.95 -14.24 23.94
C PRO A 203 -17.76 -15.73 23.66
N ALA A 204 -16.54 -16.12 23.41
CA ALA A 204 -16.18 -17.50 23.15
C ALA A 204 -16.43 -18.32 24.41
N SER A 205 -17.17 -19.43 24.31
CA SER A 205 -17.30 -20.40 25.37
C SER A 205 -16.30 -21.53 25.18
N TRP A 206 -15.80 -22.11 26.31
CA TRP A 206 -14.88 -23.24 26.21
C TRP A 206 -15.50 -24.46 25.50
N GLN A 207 -16.82 -24.64 25.60
CA GLN A 207 -17.54 -25.72 24.91
C GLN A 207 -17.48 -25.57 23.37
N ASN A 208 -17.46 -24.33 22.89
CA ASN A 208 -17.44 -24.00 21.46
C ASN A 208 -16.02 -23.74 20.94
N TYR A 209 -15.01 -23.83 21.81
CA TYR A 209 -13.61 -23.66 21.42
C TYR A 209 -13.15 -24.83 20.54
N ASP A 210 -12.14 -24.61 19.70
CA ASP A 210 -11.63 -25.63 18.78
C ASP A 210 -11.36 -26.97 19.48
N GLY A 211 -12.00 -28.04 18.98
CA GLY A 211 -11.95 -29.36 19.61
C GLY A 211 -10.57 -29.97 19.65
N ARG A 212 -9.68 -29.68 18.66
CA ARG A 212 -8.30 -30.18 18.65
C ARG A 212 -7.47 -29.44 19.69
N LYS A 213 -7.61 -28.13 19.78
CA LYS A 213 -6.94 -27.32 20.80
C LYS A 213 -7.41 -27.72 22.21
N ARG A 214 -8.72 -27.94 22.41
CA ARG A 214 -9.25 -28.45 23.69
C ARG A 214 -8.68 -29.81 24.06
N ALA A 215 -8.60 -30.73 23.13
CA ALA A 215 -8.03 -32.07 23.37
C ALA A 215 -6.58 -32.02 23.84
N LEU A 216 -5.81 -30.98 23.44
CA LEU A 216 -4.46 -30.74 23.93
C LEU A 216 -4.42 -30.05 25.29
N LEU A 217 -5.36 -29.11 25.53
CA LEU A 217 -5.36 -28.27 26.72
C LEU A 217 -6.08 -28.92 27.92
N ASP A 218 -7.22 -29.61 27.69
CA ASP A 218 -8.02 -30.17 28.78
C ASP A 218 -7.25 -31.17 29.69
N PRO A 219 -6.34 -32.04 29.18
CA PRO A 219 -5.52 -32.90 30.02
C PRO A 219 -4.57 -32.10 30.92
N VAL A 220 -3.99 -31.01 30.43
CA VAL A 220 -3.08 -30.14 31.19
C VAL A 220 -3.86 -29.33 32.23
N LEU A 221 -5.05 -28.88 31.88
CA LEU A 221 -5.93 -28.13 32.78
C LEU A 221 -6.50 -29.00 33.89
N ALA A 222 -6.62 -30.32 33.70
CA ALA A 222 -7.17 -31.26 34.70
C ALA A 222 -6.34 -31.37 35.99
N VAL A 223 -5.07 -30.93 35.99
CA VAL A 223 -4.21 -30.92 37.18
C VAL A 223 -4.29 -29.62 38.01
N LEU A 224 -5.03 -28.62 37.50
CA LEU A 224 -5.22 -27.33 38.15
C LEU A 224 -6.50 -27.31 38.98
N ASP A 225 -6.60 -26.42 39.96
CA ASP A 225 -7.86 -26.17 40.66
C ASP A 225 -8.90 -25.44 39.76
N GLY A 226 -10.15 -25.45 40.22
CA GLY A 226 -11.26 -24.93 39.40
C GLY A 226 -11.14 -23.44 39.08
N GLU A 227 -10.57 -22.62 39.94
CA GLU A 227 -10.37 -21.18 39.73
C GLU A 227 -9.26 -20.95 38.71
N GLN A 228 -8.14 -21.64 38.83
CA GLN A 228 -7.02 -21.60 37.88
C GLN A 228 -7.45 -22.08 36.50
N VAL A 229 -8.22 -23.18 36.43
CA VAL A 229 -8.81 -23.66 35.16
C VAL A 229 -9.67 -22.57 34.52
N GLY A 230 -10.52 -21.93 35.32
CA GLY A 230 -11.36 -20.81 34.82
C GLY A 230 -10.55 -19.65 34.30
N ALA A 231 -9.52 -19.24 35.05
CA ALA A 231 -8.63 -18.14 34.66
C ALA A 231 -7.83 -18.44 33.37
N VAL A 232 -7.25 -19.64 33.26
CA VAL A 232 -6.51 -20.06 32.06
C VAL A 232 -7.44 -20.16 30.85
N ARG A 233 -8.62 -20.79 30.98
CA ARG A 233 -9.62 -20.86 29.90
C ARG A 233 -10.03 -19.46 29.43
N ALA A 234 -10.30 -18.56 30.36
CA ALA A 234 -10.64 -17.17 30.02
C ALA A 234 -9.48 -16.43 29.32
N ALA A 235 -8.23 -16.66 29.74
CA ALA A 235 -7.06 -16.09 29.10
C ALA A 235 -6.84 -16.64 27.68
N VAL A 236 -6.95 -17.96 27.50
CA VAL A 236 -6.86 -18.61 26.19
C VAL A 236 -7.95 -18.10 25.26
N LEU A 237 -9.20 -18.03 25.74
CA LEU A 237 -10.32 -17.52 24.94
C LEU A 237 -10.13 -16.03 24.58
N ARG A 238 -9.53 -15.22 25.46
CA ARG A 238 -9.19 -13.82 25.11
C ARG A 238 -8.04 -13.72 24.12
N ALA A 239 -7.00 -14.53 24.29
CA ALA A 239 -5.85 -14.55 23.37
C ALA A 239 -6.24 -15.04 21.95
N ASP A 240 -7.14 -16.02 21.88
CA ASP A 240 -7.67 -16.57 20.62
C ASP A 240 -8.89 -15.77 20.09
N ALA A 241 -9.28 -14.70 20.81
CA ALA A 241 -10.41 -13.81 20.45
C ALA A 241 -10.17 -12.95 19.19
N LEU A 242 -9.06 -13.16 18.48
CA LEU A 242 -8.94 -12.78 17.06
C LEU A 242 -9.97 -13.50 16.17
N GLY A 243 -10.82 -14.33 16.72
CA GLY A 243 -11.89 -15.16 16.14
C GLY A 243 -12.51 -14.67 14.84
N LEU A 244 -11.66 -14.48 13.80
CA LEU A 244 -12.11 -14.01 12.48
C LEU A 244 -13.25 -14.89 11.95
N ALA A 245 -13.12 -16.21 12.15
CA ALA A 245 -14.19 -17.16 11.80
C ALA A 245 -15.48 -16.92 12.59
N GLN A 246 -15.37 -16.58 13.88
CA GLN A 246 -16.54 -16.31 14.73
C GLN A 246 -17.19 -14.97 14.38
N ARG A 247 -16.39 -13.92 14.08
CA ARG A 247 -16.90 -12.63 13.62
C ARG A 247 -17.63 -12.78 12.28
N PHE A 248 -17.01 -13.47 11.32
CA PHE A 248 -17.61 -13.78 10.03
C PHE A 248 -18.96 -14.49 10.20
N GLN A 249 -19.01 -15.55 11.03
CA GLN A 249 -20.25 -16.31 11.27
C GLN A 249 -21.31 -15.45 11.96
N ALA A 250 -20.95 -14.74 13.03
CA ALA A 250 -21.87 -13.91 13.79
C ALA A 250 -22.44 -12.77 12.93
N PHE A 251 -21.57 -12.05 12.21
CA PHE A 251 -21.96 -10.99 11.29
C PHE A 251 -22.94 -11.50 10.23
N THR A 252 -22.59 -12.61 9.58
CA THR A 252 -23.41 -13.18 8.51
C THR A 252 -24.80 -13.57 9.03
N ILE A 253 -24.87 -14.22 10.20
CA ILE A 253 -26.14 -14.64 10.80
C ILE A 253 -26.98 -13.43 11.25
N ASP A 254 -26.34 -12.40 11.83
CA ASP A 254 -27.04 -11.18 12.27
C ASP A 254 -27.68 -10.41 11.10
N HIS A 255 -27.09 -10.49 9.92
CA HIS A 255 -27.62 -9.84 8.72
C HIS A 255 -28.59 -10.71 7.92
N LEU A 256 -29.05 -11.85 8.46
CA LEU A 256 -30.07 -12.66 7.82
C LEU A 256 -31.45 -12.28 8.30
N GLU A 257 -32.31 -11.97 7.34
CA GLU A 257 -33.72 -11.70 7.60
C GLU A 257 -34.61 -12.86 7.20
N PRO A 258 -35.86 -12.87 7.70
CA PRO A 258 -36.81 -13.89 7.34
C PRO A 258 -37.04 -14.05 5.84
N SER A 259 -36.86 -13.00 5.03
CA SER A 259 -37.02 -13.04 3.56
C SER A 259 -36.05 -14.02 2.90
N TYR A 260 -34.83 -14.17 3.44
CA TYR A 260 -33.82 -15.11 2.94
C TYR A 260 -34.31 -16.57 2.90
N TYR A 261 -35.10 -16.97 3.90
CA TYR A 261 -35.65 -18.32 4.01
C TYR A 261 -37.07 -18.43 3.42
N ARG A 262 -37.64 -17.37 2.86
CA ARG A 262 -39.03 -17.29 2.33
C ARG A 262 -39.01 -16.84 0.86
N ALA A 263 -39.31 -15.59 0.60
CA ALA A 263 -39.46 -15.06 -0.76
C ALA A 263 -38.22 -15.30 -1.62
N GLU A 264 -37.04 -15.05 -1.07
CA GLU A 264 -35.77 -15.21 -1.77
C GLU A 264 -35.36 -16.69 -1.97
N ALA A 265 -35.94 -17.61 -1.19
CA ALA A 265 -35.75 -19.06 -1.36
C ALA A 265 -36.70 -19.69 -2.37
N VAL A 266 -37.72 -18.95 -2.84
CA VAL A 266 -38.65 -19.45 -3.86
C VAL A 266 -37.89 -19.70 -5.16
N GLY A 267 -38.02 -20.93 -5.68
CA GLY A 267 -37.29 -21.36 -6.88
C GLY A 267 -35.82 -21.75 -6.65
N ALA A 268 -35.25 -21.52 -5.46
CA ALA A 268 -33.93 -22.02 -5.13
C ALA A 268 -33.95 -23.56 -5.01
N GLN A 269 -32.95 -24.23 -5.57
CA GLN A 269 -32.82 -25.68 -5.40
C GLN A 269 -32.03 -25.95 -4.11
N ARG A 270 -32.56 -26.83 -3.25
CA ARG A 270 -31.94 -27.19 -1.97
C ARG A 270 -31.54 -25.98 -1.13
N PRO A 271 -32.46 -25.03 -0.85
CA PRO A 271 -32.11 -23.87 -0.06
C PRO A 271 -31.59 -24.29 1.31
N ILE A 272 -30.60 -23.56 1.83
CA ILE A 272 -30.03 -23.89 3.13
C ILE A 272 -31.01 -23.59 4.25
N SER A 273 -31.14 -24.52 5.20
CA SER A 273 -31.95 -24.30 6.40
C SER A 273 -31.20 -23.47 7.45
N ALA A 274 -31.93 -22.75 8.31
CA ALA A 274 -31.36 -21.98 9.40
C ALA A 274 -30.49 -22.86 10.35
N ALA A 275 -30.92 -24.11 10.58
CA ALA A 275 -30.19 -25.05 11.44
C ALA A 275 -28.87 -25.55 10.83
N ALA A 276 -28.78 -25.67 9.50
CA ALA A 276 -27.55 -26.12 8.82
C ALA A 276 -26.56 -25.00 8.56
N LEU A 277 -27.02 -23.75 8.45
CA LEU A 277 -26.20 -22.60 8.05
C LEU A 277 -24.95 -22.38 8.92
N PRO A 278 -24.99 -22.43 10.27
CA PRO A 278 -23.80 -22.18 11.08
C PRO A 278 -22.62 -23.12 10.75
N ARG A 279 -22.93 -24.41 10.53
CA ARG A 279 -21.91 -25.40 10.14
C ARG A 279 -21.40 -25.18 8.72
N ALA A 280 -22.31 -24.81 7.81
CA ALA A 280 -21.95 -24.52 6.43
C ALA A 280 -21.04 -23.27 6.33
N LEU A 281 -21.26 -22.23 7.13
CA LEU A 281 -20.38 -21.06 7.23
C LEU A 281 -19.01 -21.43 7.80
N GLN A 282 -18.98 -22.26 8.84
CA GLN A 282 -17.72 -22.75 9.40
C GLN A 282 -16.91 -23.55 8.36
N PHE A 283 -17.58 -24.38 7.56
CA PHE A 283 -16.95 -25.10 6.46
C PHE A 283 -16.40 -24.12 5.41
N ALA A 284 -17.22 -23.17 4.95
CA ALA A 284 -16.79 -22.17 3.95
C ALA A 284 -15.56 -21.39 4.41
N TYR A 285 -15.53 -20.98 5.68
CA TYR A 285 -14.36 -20.29 6.25
C TYR A 285 -13.12 -21.20 6.27
N ARG A 286 -13.26 -22.50 6.58
CA ARG A 286 -12.13 -23.45 6.53
C ARG A 286 -11.57 -23.61 5.11
N VAL A 287 -12.43 -23.69 4.10
CA VAL A 287 -12.02 -23.76 2.69
C VAL A 287 -11.20 -22.53 2.33
N ARG A 288 -11.70 -21.33 2.66
CA ARG A 288 -10.97 -20.06 2.42
C ARG A 288 -9.62 -20.04 3.14
N SER A 289 -9.58 -20.48 4.40
CA SER A 289 -8.34 -20.51 5.18
C SER A 289 -7.33 -21.50 4.59
N ALA A 290 -7.78 -22.68 4.18
CA ALA A 290 -6.92 -23.70 3.56
C ALA A 290 -6.36 -23.22 2.20
N GLN A 291 -7.15 -22.50 1.39
CA GLN A 291 -6.68 -21.91 0.14
C GLN A 291 -5.63 -20.82 0.41
N VAL A 292 -5.89 -19.90 1.34
CA VAL A 292 -4.97 -18.77 1.60
C VAL A 292 -3.65 -19.22 2.21
N HIS A 293 -3.66 -20.20 3.12
CA HIS A 293 -2.46 -20.60 3.86
C HIS A 293 -1.75 -21.82 3.28
N ALA A 294 -2.44 -22.67 2.54
CA ALA A 294 -1.90 -23.93 2.02
C ALA A 294 -2.14 -24.13 0.52
N LEU A 295 -2.70 -23.14 -0.19
CA LEU A 295 -3.08 -23.19 -1.62
C LEU A 295 -3.90 -24.44 -1.97
N GLN A 296 -4.70 -24.93 -1.00
CA GLN A 296 -5.50 -26.13 -1.17
C GLN A 296 -6.70 -25.85 -2.09
N GLN A 297 -6.82 -26.63 -3.14
CA GLN A 297 -7.89 -26.50 -4.12
C GLN A 297 -9.24 -26.95 -3.54
N LEU A 298 -10.32 -26.34 -4.05
CA LEU A 298 -11.68 -26.78 -3.76
C LEU A 298 -11.89 -28.20 -4.29
N ALA A 299 -12.45 -29.07 -3.47
CA ALA A 299 -12.70 -30.46 -3.85
C ALA A 299 -13.56 -30.53 -5.12
N PRO A 300 -13.18 -31.35 -6.15
CA PRO A 300 -13.91 -31.43 -7.41
C PRO A 300 -15.38 -31.79 -7.24
N GLU A 301 -15.75 -32.54 -6.21
CA GLU A 301 -17.12 -32.90 -5.88
C GLU A 301 -18.02 -31.71 -5.57
N MET A 302 -17.41 -30.58 -5.20
CA MET A 302 -18.14 -29.35 -4.89
C MET A 302 -18.52 -28.53 -6.14
N TRP A 303 -17.85 -28.76 -7.28
CA TRP A 303 -18.07 -27.93 -8.48
C TRP A 303 -18.10 -28.69 -9.81
N ALA A 304 -17.46 -29.87 -9.91
CA ALA A 304 -17.34 -30.58 -11.18
C ALA A 304 -18.70 -31.09 -11.71
N ILE A 305 -19.65 -31.30 -10.81
CA ILE A 305 -21.05 -31.63 -11.15
C ILE A 305 -21.85 -30.34 -10.88
N GLY A 306 -22.04 -29.54 -11.90
CA GLY A 306 -22.82 -28.30 -11.80
C GLY A 306 -24.24 -28.60 -11.31
N GLN A 307 -24.61 -28.08 -10.17
CA GLN A 307 -25.89 -28.39 -9.54
C GLN A 307 -26.85 -27.20 -9.47
N ARG A 308 -26.37 -25.97 -9.66
CA ARG A 308 -27.18 -24.74 -9.53
C ARG A 308 -28.09 -24.76 -8.29
N SER A 309 -27.62 -25.37 -7.21
CA SER A 309 -28.33 -25.49 -5.94
C SER A 309 -27.59 -24.76 -4.84
N ASP A 310 -28.31 -24.21 -3.84
CA ASP A 310 -27.68 -23.49 -2.73
C ASP A 310 -26.73 -24.37 -1.92
N THR A 311 -27.11 -25.64 -1.78
CA THR A 311 -26.35 -26.60 -0.96
C THR A 311 -26.10 -27.91 -1.68
N LEU A 312 -25.02 -28.56 -1.23
CA LEU A 312 -24.66 -29.90 -1.64
C LEU A 312 -24.19 -30.72 -0.43
N PRO A 313 -24.39 -32.06 -0.46
CA PRO A 313 -23.81 -32.94 0.55
C PRO A 313 -22.30 -33.12 0.26
N PHE A 314 -21.48 -32.92 1.28
CA PHE A 314 -20.02 -33.13 1.20
C PHE A 314 -19.50 -33.63 2.55
N GLU A 315 -18.77 -34.74 2.57
CA GLU A 315 -18.22 -35.33 3.80
C GLU A 315 -19.28 -35.54 4.92
N GLY A 316 -20.45 -35.98 4.54
CA GLY A 316 -21.57 -36.24 5.49
C GLY A 316 -22.19 -34.98 6.11
N GLN A 317 -21.91 -33.80 5.59
CA GLN A 317 -22.51 -32.54 6.01
C GLN A 317 -23.13 -31.77 4.83
N THR A 318 -24.01 -30.82 5.13
CA THR A 318 -24.55 -29.87 4.16
C THR A 318 -23.61 -28.66 4.07
N VAL A 319 -23.10 -28.35 2.87
CA VAL A 319 -22.23 -27.23 2.63
C VAL A 319 -22.83 -26.27 1.60
N LEU A 320 -22.42 -25.00 1.63
CA LEU A 320 -22.80 -24.02 0.62
C LEU A 320 -22.04 -24.27 -0.68
N SER A 321 -22.76 -24.24 -1.79
CA SER A 321 -22.20 -24.20 -3.13
C SER A 321 -21.83 -22.77 -3.53
N LEU A 322 -21.32 -22.57 -4.76
CA LEU A 322 -21.12 -21.23 -5.34
C LEU A 322 -22.45 -20.47 -5.47
N GLU A 323 -23.53 -21.13 -5.89
CA GLU A 323 -24.89 -20.54 -5.96
C GLU A 323 -25.35 -20.08 -4.57
N GLY A 324 -25.21 -20.94 -3.55
CA GLY A 324 -25.59 -20.62 -2.19
C GLY A 324 -24.78 -19.48 -1.59
N LEU A 325 -23.47 -19.43 -1.87
CA LEU A 325 -22.63 -18.33 -1.44
C LEU A 325 -22.98 -17.02 -2.15
N ASN A 326 -23.21 -17.05 -3.48
CA ASN A 326 -23.64 -15.87 -4.23
C ASN A 326 -24.94 -15.29 -3.67
N ARG A 327 -25.97 -16.16 -3.46
CA ARG A 327 -27.25 -15.72 -2.89
C ARG A 327 -27.08 -15.16 -1.46
N LEU A 328 -26.28 -15.83 -0.63
CA LEU A 328 -25.98 -15.40 0.73
C LEU A 328 -25.28 -14.03 0.75
N CYS A 329 -24.23 -13.87 -0.04
CA CYS A 329 -23.47 -12.61 -0.12
C CYS A 329 -24.37 -11.45 -0.57
N ARG A 330 -25.19 -11.65 -1.59
CA ARG A 330 -26.11 -10.63 -2.08
C ARG A 330 -27.12 -10.22 -1.01
N HIS A 331 -27.69 -11.18 -0.29
CA HIS A 331 -28.63 -10.90 0.82
C HIS A 331 -27.93 -10.10 1.93
N VAL A 332 -26.83 -10.62 2.46
CA VAL A 332 -26.12 -10.00 3.60
C VAL A 332 -25.61 -8.58 3.28
N ILE A 333 -25.05 -8.37 2.08
CA ILE A 333 -24.58 -7.05 1.66
C ILE A 333 -25.75 -6.07 1.51
N ARG A 334 -26.89 -6.49 0.95
CA ARG A 334 -28.09 -5.66 0.88
C ARG A 334 -28.57 -5.24 2.27
N ARG A 335 -28.62 -6.17 3.22
CA ARG A 335 -28.99 -5.86 4.62
C ARG A 335 -27.97 -4.96 5.30
N TYR A 336 -26.69 -5.14 5.02
CA TYR A 336 -25.65 -4.22 5.49
C TYR A 336 -25.91 -2.80 4.98
N VAL A 337 -26.17 -2.61 3.70
CA VAL A 337 -26.44 -1.29 3.10
C VAL A 337 -27.68 -0.66 3.72
N GLU A 338 -28.74 -1.41 3.96
CA GLU A 338 -29.97 -0.92 4.60
C GLU A 338 -29.78 -0.48 6.06
N ARG A 339 -28.88 -1.17 6.81
CA ARG A 339 -28.64 -0.93 8.23
C ARG A 339 -27.50 0.05 8.50
N ALA A 340 -26.61 0.26 7.51
CA ALA A 340 -25.44 1.11 7.67
C ALA A 340 -25.83 2.58 7.83
N ARG A 341 -24.99 3.32 8.53
CA ARG A 341 -25.20 4.75 8.79
C ARG A 341 -25.19 5.54 7.48
N THR A 342 -26.21 6.37 7.31
CA THR A 342 -26.32 7.35 6.23
C THR A 342 -25.77 8.71 6.65
N GLY A 343 -25.42 9.57 5.67
CA GLY A 343 -25.02 10.96 5.87
C GLY A 343 -23.68 11.32 5.24
N VAL A 344 -23.48 12.61 5.06
CA VAL A 344 -22.25 13.17 4.47
C VAL A 344 -21.21 13.38 5.56
N ASP A 345 -20.04 12.82 5.40
CA ASP A 345 -18.89 13.14 6.23
C ASP A 345 -18.22 14.41 5.68
N THR A 346 -18.46 15.52 6.34
CA THR A 346 -17.91 16.83 5.94
C THR A 346 -16.39 16.93 6.13
N SER A 347 -15.78 16.03 6.90
CA SER A 347 -14.33 15.94 7.10
C SER A 347 -13.63 15.17 5.98
N PHE A 348 -14.37 14.46 5.13
CA PHE A 348 -13.79 13.65 4.06
C PHE A 348 -13.22 14.54 2.95
N ASN A 349 -11.92 14.47 2.78
CA ASN A 349 -11.24 15.12 1.66
C ASN A 349 -11.36 14.26 0.39
N TYR A 350 -12.45 14.43 -0.35
CA TYR A 350 -12.73 13.66 -1.58
C TYR A 350 -11.66 13.86 -2.65
N ARG A 351 -10.99 15.03 -2.69
CA ARG A 351 -9.92 15.31 -3.67
C ARG A 351 -8.73 14.39 -3.48
N ALA A 352 -8.40 14.06 -2.23
CA ALA A 352 -7.32 13.11 -1.95
C ALA A 352 -7.65 11.65 -2.35
N ALA A 353 -8.91 11.36 -2.67
CA ALA A 353 -9.39 10.05 -3.10
C ALA A 353 -9.66 9.95 -4.60
N LEU A 354 -9.39 11.03 -5.37
CA LEU A 354 -9.52 10.99 -6.83
C LEU A 354 -8.47 10.07 -7.44
N PRO A 355 -8.79 9.31 -8.51
CA PRO A 355 -7.84 8.46 -9.21
C PRO A 355 -6.73 9.29 -9.86
N GLY A 356 -5.56 8.68 -10.03
CA GLY A 356 -4.41 9.33 -10.67
C GLY A 356 -3.67 10.36 -9.79
N GLN A 357 -4.07 10.57 -8.52
CA GLN A 357 -3.30 11.37 -7.60
C GLN A 357 -2.14 10.55 -7.02
N VAL A 358 -0.92 10.87 -7.42
CA VAL A 358 0.28 10.33 -6.81
C VAL A 358 0.76 11.31 -5.74
N ARG A 359 0.78 10.88 -4.48
CA ARG A 359 1.43 11.63 -3.40
C ARG A 359 2.89 11.24 -3.39
N MET A 360 3.74 12.15 -3.82
CA MET A 360 5.19 11.99 -3.74
C MET A 360 5.74 12.99 -2.74
N GLN A 361 6.76 12.57 -1.99
CA GLN A 361 7.57 13.52 -1.28
C GLN A 361 8.27 14.41 -2.30
N LEU A 362 8.20 15.72 -2.13
CA LEU A 362 8.92 16.64 -3.00
C LEU A 362 10.42 16.37 -2.87
N ALA A 363 11.14 16.42 -3.99
CA ALA A 363 12.58 16.31 -3.98
C ALA A 363 13.21 17.43 -3.09
N PRO A 364 14.35 17.15 -2.43
CA PRO A 364 14.92 18.04 -1.43
C PRO A 364 15.09 19.49 -1.86
N GLN A 365 15.42 19.75 -3.12
CA GLN A 365 15.62 21.11 -3.64
C GLN A 365 14.39 22.02 -3.49
N TYR A 366 13.17 21.47 -3.37
CA TYR A 366 11.94 22.26 -3.25
C TYR A 366 11.59 22.66 -1.82
N TRP A 367 12.19 22.05 -0.79
CA TRP A 367 11.80 22.28 0.60
C TRP A 367 12.96 22.43 1.60
N ILE A 368 14.18 21.93 1.29
CA ILE A 368 15.29 21.92 2.26
C ILE A 368 15.71 23.31 2.71
N TRP A 369 15.49 24.32 1.89
CA TRP A 369 15.83 25.74 2.18
C TRP A 369 14.84 26.43 3.11
N GLN A 370 13.67 25.84 3.37
CA GLN A 370 12.65 26.44 4.22
C GLN A 370 13.05 26.34 5.69
N ALA A 371 13.20 27.48 6.35
CA ALA A 371 13.56 27.57 7.78
C ALA A 371 12.34 27.60 8.71
N ASP A 372 11.16 28.00 8.19
CA ASP A 372 9.93 28.10 8.96
C ASP A 372 9.49 26.73 9.48
N GLY A 373 9.18 26.67 10.80
CA GLY A 373 8.80 25.42 11.44
C GLY A 373 9.94 24.42 11.65
N LEU A 374 11.20 24.75 11.35
CA LEU A 374 12.33 23.87 11.63
C LEU A 374 12.47 23.64 13.13
N THR A 375 12.52 22.37 13.52
CA THR A 375 12.78 21.93 14.90
C THR A 375 13.97 20.98 14.93
N ILE A 376 14.49 20.72 16.12
CA ILE A 376 15.60 19.76 16.28
C ILE A 376 15.21 18.33 15.83
N GLY A 377 13.94 17.99 15.91
CA GLY A 377 13.41 16.69 15.48
C GLY A 377 13.51 16.46 13.97
N HIS A 378 13.54 17.53 13.17
CA HIS A 378 13.71 17.44 11.71
C HIS A 378 15.19 17.25 11.28
N GLY A 379 16.10 17.18 12.24
CA GLY A 379 17.53 17.06 11.97
C GLY A 379 17.92 15.89 11.06
N PRO A 380 17.47 14.64 11.35
CA PRO A 380 17.80 13.48 10.52
C PRO A 380 17.32 13.63 9.08
N GLU A 381 16.06 14.05 8.87
CA GLU A 381 15.48 14.26 7.54
C GLU A 381 16.18 15.37 6.75
N ARG A 382 16.59 16.43 7.45
CA ARG A 382 17.34 17.52 6.82
C ARG A 382 18.76 17.13 6.43
N LEU A 383 19.41 16.29 7.23
CA LEU A 383 20.73 15.77 6.89
C LEU A 383 20.64 14.83 5.69
N ASP A 384 19.70 13.92 5.68
CA ASP A 384 19.48 12.98 4.57
C ASP A 384 19.21 13.73 3.26
N ALA A 385 18.25 14.66 3.27
CA ALA A 385 17.95 15.52 2.14
C ALA A 385 19.14 16.35 1.66
N PHE A 386 19.99 16.80 2.59
CA PHE A 386 21.21 17.52 2.24
C PHE A 386 22.23 16.61 1.57
N LEU A 387 22.40 15.39 2.06
CA LEU A 387 23.27 14.39 1.45
C LEU A 387 22.81 14.00 0.04
N GLU A 388 21.48 13.86 -0.17
CA GLU A 388 20.92 13.62 -1.51
C GLU A 388 21.28 14.73 -2.51
N LEU A 389 21.37 15.97 -2.08
CA LEU A 389 21.79 17.09 -2.93
C LEU A 389 23.32 17.22 -3.05
N LEU A 390 24.05 16.92 -1.98
CA LEU A 390 25.51 17.09 -1.93
C LEU A 390 26.23 16.03 -2.78
N LEU A 391 25.81 14.77 -2.72
CA LEU A 391 26.49 13.68 -3.43
C LEU A 391 26.55 13.88 -4.94
N PRO A 392 25.46 14.25 -5.65
CA PRO A 392 25.52 14.56 -7.08
C PRO A 392 26.48 15.72 -7.40
N VAL A 393 26.52 16.74 -6.55
CA VAL A 393 27.46 17.87 -6.73
C VAL A 393 28.89 17.42 -6.57
N LEU A 394 29.19 16.56 -5.58
CA LEU A 394 30.54 16.02 -5.37
C LEU A 394 30.99 15.08 -6.49
N ARG A 395 30.04 14.40 -7.15
CA ARG A 395 30.31 13.58 -8.34
C ARG A 395 30.54 14.42 -9.59
N GLY A 396 30.05 15.66 -9.60
CA GLY A 396 30.08 16.51 -10.80
C GLY A 396 28.95 16.15 -11.79
N ASP A 397 27.82 15.62 -11.30
CA ASP A 397 26.71 15.26 -12.14
C ASP A 397 26.13 16.49 -12.85
N ASP A 398 25.79 16.36 -14.14
CA ASP A 398 25.26 17.47 -14.94
C ASP A 398 23.95 18.03 -14.32
N GLY A 399 23.94 19.35 -14.11
CA GLY A 399 22.78 20.05 -13.53
C GLY A 399 22.65 19.91 -12.00
N ALA A 400 23.54 19.20 -11.33
CA ALA A 400 23.55 19.13 -9.86
C ALA A 400 23.96 20.48 -9.25
N ALA A 401 23.16 20.98 -8.32
CA ALA A 401 23.42 22.23 -7.62
C ALA A 401 22.84 22.19 -6.20
N LEU A 402 23.58 22.82 -5.28
CA LEU A 402 23.06 23.04 -3.92
C LEU A 402 22.17 24.29 -3.89
N VAL A 403 21.06 24.19 -3.16
CA VAL A 403 20.16 25.33 -2.91
C VAL A 403 20.71 26.21 -1.78
N ASN A 404 20.34 27.49 -1.77
CA ASN A 404 20.74 28.43 -0.72
C ASN A 404 20.07 28.08 0.61
N MET A 405 20.83 27.65 1.61
CA MET A 405 20.37 27.26 2.93
C MET A 405 20.70 28.30 4.04
N THR A 406 21.00 29.52 3.69
CA THR A 406 21.44 30.55 4.66
C THR A 406 20.46 30.74 5.81
N GLU A 407 19.17 30.74 5.55
CA GLU A 407 18.10 30.87 6.58
C GLU A 407 18.01 29.63 7.46
N VAL A 408 18.13 28.43 6.89
CA VAL A 408 18.17 27.17 7.62
C VAL A 408 19.36 27.10 8.56
N LEU A 409 20.55 27.49 8.08
CA LEU A 409 21.76 27.55 8.92
C LEU A 409 21.60 28.54 10.07
N ALA A 410 20.94 29.69 9.82
CA ALA A 410 20.65 30.66 10.88
C ALA A 410 19.63 30.10 11.92
N ALA A 411 18.68 29.30 11.47
CA ALA A 411 17.74 28.61 12.36
C ALA A 411 18.46 27.52 13.19
N ILE A 412 19.38 26.75 12.57
CA ILE A 412 20.21 25.75 13.26
C ILE A 412 21.03 26.42 14.39
N GLU A 413 21.67 27.56 14.14
CA GLU A 413 22.43 28.32 15.15
C GLU A 413 21.59 28.70 16.37
N LYS A 414 20.25 28.89 16.19
CA LYS A 414 19.31 29.18 17.28
C LYS A 414 18.82 27.94 17.99
N LEU A 415 18.67 26.82 17.28
CA LEU A 415 18.15 25.57 17.80
C LEU A 415 19.18 24.80 18.64
N LEU A 416 20.43 24.72 18.18
CA LEU A 416 21.49 23.95 18.85
C LEU A 416 21.68 24.29 20.32
N PRO A 417 21.69 25.57 20.76
CA PRO A 417 21.84 25.91 22.18
C PRO A 417 20.66 25.52 23.07
N VAL A 418 19.48 25.31 22.51
CA VAL A 418 18.24 25.03 23.24
C VAL A 418 18.10 23.54 23.56
N GLU A 419 18.62 22.67 22.69
CA GLU A 419 18.56 21.22 22.90
C GLU A 419 19.72 20.75 23.78
N ALA A 420 19.41 20.02 24.85
CA ALA A 420 20.44 19.51 25.78
C ALA A 420 21.09 18.20 25.31
N VAL A 421 20.37 17.40 24.50
CA VAL A 421 20.79 16.04 24.12
C VAL A 421 21.67 16.10 22.86
N ALA A 422 22.95 15.75 22.99
CA ALA A 422 23.94 15.75 21.91
C ALA A 422 23.46 14.90 20.70
N ALA A 423 22.95 13.70 20.95
CA ALA A 423 22.47 12.81 19.88
C ALA A 423 21.34 13.41 19.03
N LYS A 424 20.52 14.29 19.59
CA LYS A 424 19.46 14.99 18.85
C LYS A 424 20.01 16.17 18.03
N ARG A 425 21.09 16.79 18.49
CA ARG A 425 21.75 17.88 17.76
C ARG A 425 22.64 17.38 16.62
N ALA A 426 23.24 16.18 16.78
CA ALA A 426 24.25 15.64 15.87
C ALA A 426 23.88 15.73 14.38
N PRO A 427 22.64 15.42 13.92
CA PRO A 427 22.31 15.55 12.49
C PRO A 427 22.40 16.98 11.96
N LEU A 428 21.92 17.98 12.72
CA LEU A 428 22.02 19.38 12.33
C LEU A 428 23.45 19.91 12.42
N VAL A 429 24.25 19.43 13.37
CA VAL A 429 25.68 19.74 13.46
C VAL A 429 26.43 19.15 12.27
N ALA A 430 26.12 17.94 11.86
CA ALA A 430 26.68 17.29 10.68
C ALA A 430 26.38 18.08 9.40
N LEU A 431 25.09 18.41 9.17
CA LEU A 431 24.70 19.25 8.04
C LEU A 431 25.44 20.58 8.04
N TYR A 432 25.52 21.27 9.19
CA TYR A 432 26.20 22.55 9.35
C TYR A 432 27.70 22.43 9.05
N ARG A 433 28.38 21.37 9.52
CA ARG A 433 29.80 21.10 9.28
C ARG A 433 30.06 20.80 7.81
N LEU A 434 29.28 19.91 7.18
CA LEU A 434 29.43 19.57 5.76
C LEU A 434 29.21 20.78 4.85
N TRP A 435 28.18 21.59 5.11
CA TRP A 435 27.94 22.83 4.38
C TRP A 435 29.19 23.73 4.38
N HIS A 436 29.74 24.00 5.55
CA HIS A 436 30.88 24.90 5.68
C HIS A 436 32.21 24.29 5.22
N ASN A 437 32.28 23.00 4.99
CA ASN A 437 33.45 22.34 4.43
C ASN A 437 33.44 22.35 2.89
N TYR A 438 32.30 22.15 2.28
CA TYR A 438 32.20 21.99 0.83
C TYR A 438 31.86 23.26 0.07
N LEU A 439 31.28 24.27 0.72
CA LEU A 439 30.96 25.51 0.03
C LEU A 439 32.09 26.55 0.14
N VAL A 440 32.09 27.45 -0.85
CA VAL A 440 33.02 28.54 -0.91
C VAL A 440 32.91 29.47 0.31
N PRO A 441 34.00 30.16 0.73
CA PRO A 441 33.99 30.99 1.94
C PRO A 441 32.90 32.06 1.98
N GLU A 442 32.47 32.55 0.82
CA GLU A 442 31.42 33.57 0.68
C GLU A 442 30.03 33.04 1.11
N ALA A 443 29.84 31.74 1.05
CA ALA A 443 28.62 31.06 1.50
C ALA A 443 28.67 30.67 2.99
N HIS A 444 29.77 30.94 3.69
CA HIS A 444 29.91 30.59 5.10
C HIS A 444 29.20 31.59 6.02
N ARG A 445 28.66 31.05 7.11
CA ARG A 445 28.04 31.86 8.17
C ARG A 445 29.12 32.57 9.01
N PRO A 446 28.91 33.85 9.42
CA PRO A 446 29.89 34.62 10.19
C PRO A 446 30.23 34.06 11.58
N GLY A 447 29.53 33.07 12.07
CA GLY A 447 29.71 32.49 13.40
C GLY A 447 30.14 31.03 13.38
N LYS A 448 30.47 30.46 12.21
CA LYS A 448 30.70 29.03 12.02
C LYS A 448 31.70 28.43 13.02
N ASP A 449 32.85 29.06 13.22
CA ASP A 449 33.91 28.51 14.06
C ASP A 449 33.45 28.40 15.54
N ARG A 450 32.67 29.38 16.02
CA ARG A 450 32.10 29.34 17.38
C ARG A 450 31.08 28.21 17.53
N VAL A 451 30.23 28.00 16.53
CA VAL A 451 29.21 26.92 16.54
C VAL A 451 29.91 25.57 16.52
N LEU A 452 30.86 25.37 15.60
CA LEU A 452 31.61 24.12 15.48
C LEU A 452 32.51 23.85 16.70
N ALA A 453 33.17 24.87 17.27
CA ALA A 453 33.92 24.71 18.52
C ALA A 453 33.05 24.31 19.72
N ARG A 454 31.78 24.75 19.74
CA ARG A 454 30.85 24.45 20.84
C ARG A 454 30.15 23.10 20.70
N PHE A 455 29.76 22.74 19.50
CA PHE A 455 28.86 21.57 19.25
C PHE A 455 29.53 20.47 18.43
N GLY A 456 30.75 20.69 17.89
CA GLY A 456 31.44 19.68 17.07
C GLY A 456 31.66 18.35 17.78
N ALA A 457 31.87 18.37 19.10
CA ALA A 457 31.98 17.15 19.93
C ALA A 457 30.71 16.29 19.97
N ASP A 458 29.57 16.80 19.53
CA ASP A 458 28.34 15.98 19.37
C ASP A 458 28.50 14.89 18.29
N LEU A 459 29.55 15.01 17.44
CA LEU A 459 29.89 14.02 16.40
C LEU A 459 30.99 13.03 16.85
N ASP A 460 31.49 13.11 18.08
CA ASP A 460 32.55 12.21 18.56
C ASP A 460 32.01 10.79 18.85
N ALA A 461 30.72 10.67 19.16
CA ALA A 461 30.09 9.38 19.41
C ALA A 461 29.59 8.73 18.11
N PRO A 462 29.61 7.37 18.01
CA PRO A 462 29.09 6.66 16.85
C PRO A 462 27.63 7.02 16.60
N SER A 463 27.36 7.57 15.42
CA SER A 463 26.00 7.88 14.94
C SER A 463 26.00 7.96 13.42
N ALA A 464 24.83 7.85 12.80
CA ALA A 464 24.67 8.02 11.35
C ALA A 464 25.22 9.38 10.87
N ALA A 465 24.95 10.44 11.62
CA ALA A 465 25.41 11.80 11.34
C ALA A 465 26.94 11.93 11.44
N ALA A 466 27.53 11.39 12.49
CA ALA A 466 28.98 11.40 12.69
C ALA A 466 29.70 10.57 11.62
N PHE A 467 29.16 9.42 11.26
CA PHE A 467 29.72 8.59 10.20
C PHE A 467 29.69 9.28 8.84
N ALA A 468 28.55 9.89 8.48
CA ALA A 468 28.43 10.62 7.22
C ALA A 468 29.45 11.76 7.11
N VAL A 469 29.66 12.51 8.19
CA VAL A 469 30.69 13.58 8.23
C VAL A 469 32.08 13.01 8.07
N THR A 470 32.45 11.99 8.85
CA THR A 470 33.78 11.39 8.84
C THR A 470 34.11 10.87 7.45
N LEU A 471 33.17 10.11 6.85
CA LEU A 471 33.39 9.49 5.54
C LEU A 471 33.54 10.52 4.41
N LEU A 472 32.74 11.59 4.44
CA LEU A 472 32.81 12.64 3.41
C LEU A 472 34.04 13.56 3.56
N LEU A 473 34.57 13.69 4.75
CA LEU A 473 35.78 14.48 4.98
C LEU A 473 37.11 13.70 4.82
N ASP A 474 37.05 12.45 4.35
CA ASP A 474 38.21 11.54 4.20
C ASP A 474 38.87 11.12 5.52
N ASP A 475 38.13 11.14 6.62
CA ASP A 475 38.62 10.70 7.90
C ASP A 475 38.25 9.23 8.15
N ASP A 476 39.16 8.46 8.75
CA ASP A 476 38.80 7.11 9.24
C ASP A 476 37.99 7.26 10.55
N PRO A 477 36.84 6.58 10.71
CA PRO A 477 36.05 6.69 11.93
C PRO A 477 36.90 6.45 13.19
N PRO A 478 36.91 7.35 14.16
CA PRO A 478 37.83 7.26 15.31
C PRO A 478 37.45 6.21 16.34
N TRP A 479 36.32 5.53 16.16
CA TRP A 479 35.77 4.62 17.13
C TRP A 479 36.47 3.26 17.10
N PRO A 480 36.72 2.60 18.27
CA PRO A 480 37.21 1.23 18.32
C PRO A 480 36.26 0.27 17.59
N THR A 481 36.82 -0.81 17.03
CA THR A 481 36.04 -1.82 16.25
C THR A 481 34.82 -2.34 17.00
N ALA A 482 34.94 -2.64 18.30
CA ALA A 482 33.81 -3.09 19.11
C ALA A 482 32.68 -2.07 19.25
N GLN A 483 33.00 -0.75 19.26
CA GLN A 483 31.97 0.30 19.27
C GLN A 483 31.30 0.42 17.89
N LEU A 484 32.07 0.27 16.83
CA LEU A 484 31.56 0.27 15.45
C LEU A 484 30.60 -0.92 15.24
N GLU A 485 31.00 -2.12 15.65
CA GLU A 485 30.13 -3.32 15.62
C GLU A 485 28.83 -3.10 16.37
N GLY A 486 28.90 -2.55 17.59
CA GLY A 486 27.73 -2.25 18.41
C GLY A 486 26.80 -1.24 17.76
N PHE A 487 27.35 -0.19 17.13
CA PHE A 487 26.58 0.82 16.40
C PHE A 487 25.89 0.21 15.16
N ILE A 488 26.62 -0.59 14.38
CA ILE A 488 26.07 -1.26 13.18
C ILE A 488 24.93 -2.20 13.57
N ALA A 489 25.12 -3.04 14.58
CA ALA A 489 24.08 -3.97 15.06
C ALA A 489 22.81 -3.21 15.50
N ALA A 490 22.98 -2.10 16.26
CA ALA A 490 21.86 -1.28 16.67
C ALA A 490 21.15 -0.62 15.48
N ARG A 491 21.90 -0.12 14.49
CA ARG A 491 21.35 0.51 13.29
C ARG A 491 20.60 -0.51 12.40
N GLN A 492 21.16 -1.69 12.19
CA GLN A 492 20.46 -2.77 11.47
C GLN A 492 19.16 -3.15 12.15
N GLN A 493 19.13 -3.25 13.47
CA GLN A 493 17.91 -3.50 14.23
C GLN A 493 16.88 -2.37 14.04
N GLN A 494 17.32 -1.11 14.08
CA GLN A 494 16.46 0.04 13.83
C GLN A 494 15.90 0.05 12.41
N ARG A 495 16.71 -0.31 11.39
CA ARG A 495 16.25 -0.45 10.00
C ARG A 495 15.17 -1.52 9.87
N ARG A 496 15.37 -2.70 10.47
CA ARG A 496 14.36 -3.78 10.46
C ARG A 496 13.05 -3.38 11.13
N SER A 497 13.10 -2.52 12.13
CA SER A 497 11.89 -2.00 12.82
C SER A 497 11.31 -0.73 12.18
N GLY A 498 11.92 -0.18 11.14
CA GLY A 498 11.50 1.07 10.52
C GLY A 498 11.75 2.33 11.37
N SER A 499 12.58 2.24 12.42
CA SER A 499 12.88 3.36 13.34
C SER A 499 14.27 3.98 13.14
N ALA A 500 15.03 3.54 12.14
CA ALA A 500 16.33 4.11 11.83
C ALA A 500 16.20 5.56 11.36
N ALA A 501 17.13 6.41 11.80
CA ALA A 501 17.29 7.74 11.20
C ALA A 501 17.60 7.59 9.70
N PRO A 502 16.95 8.36 8.82
CA PRO A 502 17.20 8.28 7.39
C PRO A 502 18.67 8.60 7.07
N LEU A 503 19.21 7.86 6.13
CA LEU A 503 20.54 8.03 5.55
C LEU A 503 20.54 7.25 4.23
N PRO A 504 21.14 7.77 3.14
CA PRO A 504 21.18 7.03 1.88
C PRO A 504 21.83 5.65 2.05
N ASP A 505 21.28 4.61 1.41
CA ASP A 505 21.71 3.21 1.59
C ASP A 505 23.21 2.99 1.30
N ARG A 506 23.81 3.79 0.42
CA ARG A 506 25.25 3.76 0.17
C ARG A 506 26.10 4.05 1.41
N PHE A 507 25.63 4.90 2.32
CA PHE A 507 26.34 5.14 3.59
C PHE A 507 26.27 3.93 4.51
N ASP A 508 25.16 3.23 4.53
CA ASP A 508 25.02 2.00 5.32
C ASP A 508 25.92 0.88 4.77
N ALA A 509 26.00 0.74 3.44
CA ALA A 509 26.95 -0.18 2.81
C ALA A 509 28.41 0.21 3.10
N ALA A 510 28.75 1.50 2.97
CA ALA A 510 30.09 2.00 3.30
C ALA A 510 30.46 1.78 4.78
N LEU A 511 29.50 1.87 5.70
CA LEU A 511 29.68 1.58 7.11
C LEU A 511 30.10 0.12 7.35
N LEU A 512 29.46 -0.81 6.63
CA LEU A 512 29.79 -2.25 6.66
C LEU A 512 31.15 -2.53 6.02
N LEU A 513 31.49 -1.87 4.91
CA LEU A 513 32.81 -1.98 4.29
C LEU A 513 33.92 -1.42 5.20
N CYS A 514 33.64 -0.33 5.92
CA CYS A 514 34.57 0.20 6.94
C CYS A 514 34.83 -0.82 8.04
N LEU A 515 33.78 -1.50 8.53
CA LEU A 515 33.91 -2.58 9.50
C LEU A 515 34.71 -3.75 8.91
N ALA A 516 34.38 -4.21 7.71
CA ALA A 516 35.07 -5.31 7.04
C ALA A 516 36.59 -5.05 6.93
N ARG A 517 36.98 -3.84 6.54
CA ARG A 517 38.41 -3.41 6.45
C ARG A 517 39.12 -3.51 7.81
N ARG A 518 38.46 -3.18 8.91
CA ARG A 518 39.03 -3.28 10.26
C ARG A 518 39.17 -4.71 10.74
N LEU A 519 38.09 -5.50 10.57
CA LEU A 519 38.06 -6.91 10.92
C LEU A 519 39.17 -7.70 10.18
N TRP A 520 39.37 -7.38 8.90
CA TRP A 520 40.45 -7.98 8.12
C TRP A 520 41.83 -7.66 8.67
N ARG A 521 42.10 -6.38 9.04
CA ARG A 521 43.35 -5.95 9.66
C ARG A 521 43.60 -6.58 11.04
N GLU A 522 42.53 -6.98 11.74
CA GLU A 522 42.58 -7.66 13.02
C GLU A 522 42.69 -9.19 12.88
N GLY A 523 42.78 -9.73 11.64
CA GLY A 523 42.86 -11.17 11.37
C GLY A 523 41.51 -11.89 11.48
N ARG A 524 40.40 -11.17 11.61
CA ARG A 524 39.02 -11.70 11.68
C ARG A 524 38.42 -11.83 10.27
N HIS A 525 39.08 -12.64 9.42
CA HIS A 525 38.77 -12.68 7.99
C HIS A 525 37.34 -13.18 7.70
N ALA A 526 36.86 -14.20 8.44
CA ALA A 526 35.51 -14.72 8.27
C ALA A 526 34.43 -13.67 8.60
N ASP A 527 34.65 -12.89 9.66
CA ASP A 527 33.75 -11.80 10.05
C ASP A 527 33.79 -10.66 9.02
N ALA A 528 34.95 -10.39 8.45
CA ALA A 528 35.11 -9.41 7.37
C ALA A 528 34.35 -9.80 6.11
N VAL A 529 34.45 -11.08 5.68
CA VAL A 529 33.64 -11.61 4.56
C VAL A 529 32.14 -11.47 4.83
N ALA A 530 31.70 -11.78 6.05
CA ALA A 530 30.30 -11.61 6.42
C ALA A 530 29.86 -10.14 6.35
N ALA A 531 30.70 -9.21 6.81
CA ALA A 531 30.38 -7.77 6.74
C ALA A 531 30.32 -7.26 5.28
N VAL A 532 31.13 -7.79 4.36
CA VAL A 532 31.04 -7.48 2.92
C VAL A 532 29.74 -8.04 2.34
N ALA A 533 29.35 -9.27 2.69
CA ALA A 533 28.08 -9.84 2.28
C ALA A 533 26.89 -8.99 2.75
N ASP A 534 26.89 -8.55 4.02
CA ASP A 534 25.90 -7.62 4.57
C ASP A 534 25.85 -6.28 3.79
N ALA A 535 27.00 -5.78 3.31
CA ALA A 535 27.06 -4.57 2.49
C ALA A 535 26.39 -4.78 1.12
N VAL A 536 26.61 -5.93 0.48
CA VAL A 536 25.94 -6.31 -0.77
C VAL A 536 24.42 -6.41 -0.55
N GLU A 537 23.99 -7.06 0.55
CA GLU A 537 22.58 -7.18 0.88
C GLU A 537 21.93 -5.83 1.26
N THR A 538 22.73 -4.88 1.72
CA THR A 538 22.26 -3.50 2.01
C THR A 538 22.05 -2.69 0.74
N LEU A 539 22.87 -2.90 -0.30
CA LEU A 539 22.79 -2.23 -1.60
C LEU A 539 22.76 -3.28 -2.74
N PRO A 540 21.62 -3.99 -2.90
CA PRO A 540 21.53 -5.09 -3.88
C PRO A 540 21.71 -4.60 -5.32
N GLY A 541 22.45 -5.38 -6.11
CA GLY A 541 22.65 -5.11 -7.54
C GLY A 541 23.74 -4.09 -7.87
N ASP A 542 24.49 -3.59 -6.87
CA ASP A 542 25.68 -2.78 -7.12
C ASP A 542 26.81 -3.66 -7.66
N ALA A 543 27.17 -3.48 -8.93
CA ALA A 543 28.16 -4.31 -9.63
C ALA A 543 29.55 -4.22 -8.98
N GLY A 544 29.91 -3.04 -8.45
CA GLY A 544 31.18 -2.83 -7.76
C GLY A 544 31.26 -3.63 -6.46
N LEU A 545 30.17 -3.66 -5.68
CA LEU A 545 30.10 -4.45 -4.45
C LEU A 545 30.13 -5.94 -4.72
N LEU A 546 29.43 -6.41 -5.75
CA LEU A 546 29.42 -7.83 -6.13
C LEU A 546 30.83 -8.30 -6.54
N ALA A 547 31.51 -7.53 -7.39
CA ALA A 547 32.88 -7.84 -7.78
C ALA A 547 33.86 -7.80 -6.58
N PHE A 548 33.66 -6.86 -5.67
CA PHE A 548 34.46 -6.78 -4.45
C PHE A 548 34.22 -7.97 -3.52
N GLU A 549 32.98 -8.41 -3.35
CA GLU A 549 32.64 -9.60 -2.56
C GLU A 549 33.31 -10.87 -3.10
N GLU A 550 33.28 -11.06 -4.43
CA GLU A 550 33.96 -12.19 -5.07
C GLU A 550 35.47 -12.18 -4.80
N HIS A 551 36.09 -10.99 -4.90
CA HIS A 551 37.51 -10.84 -4.64
C HIS A 551 37.86 -11.18 -3.17
N VAL A 552 37.12 -10.64 -2.22
CA VAL A 552 37.36 -10.88 -0.78
C VAL A 552 37.15 -12.36 -0.41
N ARG A 553 36.17 -13.02 -1.03
CA ARG A 553 35.95 -14.46 -0.84
C ARG A 553 37.10 -15.30 -1.38
N ALA A 554 37.65 -14.93 -2.56
CA ALA A 554 38.78 -15.61 -3.15
C ALA A 554 40.04 -15.45 -2.28
N ASP A 555 40.32 -14.26 -1.79
CA ASP A 555 41.48 -13.99 -0.90
C ASP A 555 41.37 -14.76 0.41
N ASN A 556 40.20 -14.82 1.01
CA ASN A 556 39.97 -15.62 2.23
C ASN A 556 40.16 -17.11 1.98
N ALA A 557 39.76 -17.65 0.82
CA ALA A 557 39.95 -19.05 0.46
C ALA A 557 41.43 -19.36 0.21
N ALA A 558 42.19 -18.48 -0.41
CA ALA A 558 43.63 -18.63 -0.63
C ALA A 558 44.42 -18.61 0.69
N GLY A 559 44.06 -17.75 1.65
CA GLY A 559 44.72 -17.67 2.96
C GLY A 559 44.47 -18.87 3.87
N THR A 560 43.37 -19.62 3.67
CA THR A 560 43.07 -20.85 4.45
C THR A 560 43.80 -22.10 3.97
N VAL A 561 44.36 -22.06 2.77
CA VAL A 561 45.07 -23.22 2.20
C VAL A 561 46.54 -23.30 2.70
N ASP A 562 47.12 -22.18 3.11
CA ASP A 562 48.52 -22.12 3.52
C ASP A 562 48.77 -22.61 4.96
N ASP A 563 47.74 -22.64 5.83
CA ASP A 563 47.83 -23.09 7.22
C ASP A 563 47.61 -24.63 7.40
N SER A 564 47.19 -25.35 6.36
CA SER A 564 46.90 -26.77 6.45
C SER A 564 48.04 -27.70 5.96
N ASP A 565 49.06 -27.17 5.26
CA ASP A 565 50.13 -27.96 4.66
C ASP A 565 51.45 -28.00 5.46
N VAL A 566 51.51 -27.41 6.69
CA VAL A 566 52.74 -27.35 7.50
C VAL A 566 52.83 -28.46 8.58
N SER A 567 51.96 -29.43 8.59
CA SER A 567 52.06 -30.58 9.52
C SER A 567 52.10 -31.93 8.80
N ASP A 568 53.15 -32.23 8.10
CA ASP A 568 53.75 -33.60 8.04
C ASP A 568 54.89 -33.68 7.03
N GLN A 569 56.14 -33.38 7.43
CA GLN A 569 57.33 -34.05 6.88
C GLN A 569 58.53 -33.82 7.82
N GLY A 570 58.59 -34.65 8.85
CA GLY A 570 59.86 -34.93 9.52
C GLY A 570 60.59 -36.01 8.72
N GLY A 571 61.68 -35.61 8.08
CA GLY A 571 62.57 -36.56 7.35
C GLY A 571 63.97 -35.98 7.21
N SER A 572 64.88 -36.45 8.09
CA SER A 572 66.32 -36.28 8.13
C SER A 572 67.04 -36.59 6.80
N GLY A 573 67.99 -35.76 6.41
CA GLY A 573 68.94 -36.09 5.33
C GLY A 573 70.01 -35.03 5.15
N ASP A 574 71.23 -35.44 5.55
CA ASP A 574 72.53 -34.80 5.59
C ASP A 574 73.10 -34.35 4.24
N ARG A 575 73.96 -33.31 4.25
CA ARG A 575 75.09 -32.95 3.33
C ARG A 575 74.72 -32.35 1.98
N ASP A 576 75.35 -31.32 1.50
CA ASP A 576 76.76 -30.93 1.42
C ASP A 576 76.88 -29.47 0.92
N ASP A 577 77.96 -28.84 1.28
CA ASP A 577 78.42 -27.53 0.82
C ASP A 577 78.48 -27.37 -0.71
N THR A 578 78.06 -26.20 -1.20
CA THR A 578 78.84 -25.37 -2.13
C THR A 578 78.25 -23.96 -2.24
N ASP A 579 79.15 -22.98 -2.06
CA ASP A 579 79.13 -21.60 -2.40
C ASP A 579 78.44 -21.32 -3.76
N ASP A 580 77.54 -20.34 -3.82
CA ASP A 580 77.67 -19.18 -4.70
C ASP A 580 76.55 -18.14 -4.45
N THR A 581 76.99 -16.96 -4.31
CA THR A 581 76.27 -15.70 -4.29
C THR A 581 75.25 -15.58 -5.41
N ASP A 582 74.03 -15.15 -5.08
CA ASP A 582 73.41 -14.01 -5.74
C ASP A 582 72.13 -13.58 -5.02
N ASP A 583 71.99 -12.30 -4.91
CA ASP A 583 70.87 -11.55 -4.37
C ASP A 583 69.52 -12.07 -4.93
N ALA A 584 68.69 -12.66 -4.09
CA ALA A 584 67.28 -12.84 -4.34
C ALA A 584 66.52 -12.30 -3.12
N ASP A 585 65.91 -11.14 -3.33
CA ASP A 585 64.94 -10.52 -2.45
C ASP A 585 64.05 -11.56 -1.76
N ASP A 586 64.19 -11.60 -0.45
CA ASP A 586 63.25 -12.26 0.49
C ASP A 586 61.89 -11.56 0.42
N MET A 587 61.10 -11.92 -0.61
CA MET A 587 59.69 -11.62 -0.69
C MET A 587 58.95 -12.72 0.08
N GLY A 588 58.94 -12.59 1.42
CA GLY A 588 57.98 -13.33 2.23
C GLY A 588 56.53 -13.10 1.71
N PRO A 589 55.60 -14.02 1.95
CA PRO A 589 54.24 -13.87 1.46
C PRO A 589 53.69 -12.51 1.87
N GLN A 590 53.60 -11.62 0.90
CA GLN A 590 52.92 -10.36 1.10
C GLN A 590 51.44 -10.76 1.35
N HIS A 591 51.01 -10.73 2.61
CA HIS A 591 49.62 -10.68 2.96
C HIS A 591 49.05 -9.45 2.24
N HIS A 592 48.39 -9.67 1.13
CA HIS A 592 47.68 -8.63 0.42
C HIS A 592 46.70 -8.02 1.40
N ALA A 593 47.08 -6.84 1.95
CA ALA A 593 46.11 -6.04 2.66
C ALA A 593 44.89 -5.91 1.72
N LEU A 594 43.68 -6.20 2.20
CA LEU A 594 42.47 -5.82 1.49
C LEU A 594 42.71 -4.39 1.00
N SER A 595 43.00 -4.25 -0.31
CA SER A 595 42.95 -2.96 -0.96
C SER A 595 41.49 -2.57 -0.97
N ALA A 596 41.03 -2.09 0.19
CA ALA A 596 39.66 -1.66 0.36
C ALA A 596 39.38 -0.61 -0.70
N PRO A 597 38.23 -0.63 -1.36
CA PRO A 597 37.81 0.48 -2.18
C PRO A 597 37.92 1.75 -1.34
N ASP A 598 38.42 2.81 -1.93
CA ASP A 598 38.31 4.12 -1.33
C ASP A 598 36.83 4.33 -0.99
N LEU A 599 36.52 4.34 0.31
CA LEU A 599 35.12 4.40 0.77
C LEU A 599 34.41 5.68 0.30
N ARG A 600 35.22 6.75 0.12
CA ARG A 600 34.69 7.98 -0.45
C ARG A 600 34.45 7.83 -1.96
N ALA A 601 35.38 7.22 -2.69
CA ALA A 601 35.18 6.91 -4.10
C ALA A 601 33.94 5.99 -4.29
N PHE A 602 33.76 5.01 -3.41
CA PHE A 602 32.55 4.17 -3.40
C PHE A 602 31.27 5.00 -3.18
N LEU A 603 31.24 5.94 -2.22
CA LEU A 603 30.09 6.83 -2.01
C LEU A 603 29.80 7.72 -3.22
N LEU A 604 30.85 8.16 -3.88
CA LEU A 604 30.76 9.04 -5.04
C LEU A 604 30.54 8.27 -6.34
N ALA A 605 30.71 6.95 -6.38
CA ALA A 605 30.24 6.16 -7.51
C ALA A 605 28.72 6.32 -7.64
N GLY A 606 28.25 6.76 -8.79
CA GLY A 606 26.81 6.86 -9.09
C GLY A 606 26.16 5.48 -9.03
N PRO A 607 24.84 5.38 -8.99
CA PRO A 607 24.20 4.12 -9.35
C PRO A 607 24.69 3.80 -10.77
N ASP A 608 25.24 2.60 -10.96
CA ASP A 608 25.56 2.12 -12.30
C ASP A 608 24.28 2.29 -13.12
N ALA A 609 24.33 3.16 -14.13
CA ALA A 609 23.21 3.29 -15.04
C ALA A 609 23.00 1.87 -15.58
N PRO A 610 21.78 1.31 -15.51
CA PRO A 610 21.53 0.00 -16.12
C PRO A 610 22.06 0.14 -17.54
N ASP A 611 23.00 -0.76 -17.88
CA ASP A 611 23.48 -0.89 -19.26
C ASP A 611 22.21 -0.86 -20.13
N ARG A 612 22.01 0.22 -20.84
CA ARG A 612 20.97 0.30 -21.83
C ARG A 612 21.44 -0.64 -22.93
N GLY A 613 21.19 -1.94 -22.66
CA GLY A 613 21.33 -2.96 -23.66
C GLY A 613 20.72 -2.37 -24.92
N GLU A 614 21.50 -2.30 -25.97
CA GLU A 614 21.10 -1.86 -27.30
C GLU A 614 19.62 -2.17 -27.47
N VAL A 615 18.79 -1.15 -27.47
CA VAL A 615 17.43 -1.26 -27.98
C VAL A 615 17.68 -1.69 -29.42
N VAL A 616 17.56 -3.01 -29.66
CA VAL A 616 17.47 -3.53 -31.02
C VAL A 616 16.29 -2.77 -31.62
N GLU A 617 16.59 -1.78 -32.43
CA GLU A 617 15.60 -1.14 -33.28
C GLU A 617 14.94 -2.28 -34.04
N ALA A 618 13.73 -2.62 -33.63
CA ALA A 618 12.88 -3.53 -34.37
C ALA A 618 12.66 -2.86 -35.72
N ASP A 619 13.19 -3.52 -36.76
CA ASP A 619 13.01 -3.16 -38.16
C ASP A 619 11.50 -2.91 -38.44
N PRO A 620 11.07 -1.72 -38.86
CA PRO A 620 9.66 -1.41 -39.11
C PRO A 620 9.04 -2.12 -40.32
N ALA A 621 9.72 -3.12 -40.89
CA ALA A 621 9.29 -3.79 -42.12
C ALA A 621 8.40 -5.04 -41.95
N SER A 622 7.91 -5.39 -40.71
CA SER A 622 7.07 -6.59 -40.50
C SER A 622 5.74 -6.35 -39.79
N ALA A 623 5.21 -5.12 -39.78
CA ALA A 623 3.81 -4.89 -39.36
C ALA A 623 2.95 -4.76 -40.65
N GLY A 624 2.19 -5.83 -40.90
CA GLY A 624 1.24 -5.85 -42.00
C GLY A 624 0.19 -4.75 -41.89
N GLU A 625 -0.09 -4.17 -43.06
CA GLU A 625 -1.16 -3.24 -43.29
C GLU A 625 -2.49 -3.75 -42.71
N ALA A 626 -3.00 -3.05 -41.70
CA ALA A 626 -4.39 -3.12 -41.27
C ALA A 626 -4.87 -1.68 -41.11
N ASP A 627 -5.81 -1.36 -41.98
CA ASP A 627 -6.54 -0.13 -42.17
C ASP A 627 -6.74 0.72 -40.88
N ASN A 628 -6.16 1.92 -40.88
CA ASN A 628 -6.47 2.98 -39.94
C ASN A 628 -6.58 4.31 -40.68
N GLU A 629 -7.64 4.42 -41.52
CA GLU A 629 -8.00 5.68 -42.22
C GLU A 629 -9.06 6.52 -41.49
N ALA A 630 -9.30 6.27 -40.18
CA ALA A 630 -10.37 6.98 -39.44
C ALA A 630 -9.90 8.02 -38.40
N ASP A 631 -8.62 8.12 -38.08
CA ASP A 631 -8.18 8.99 -36.95
C ASP A 631 -7.33 10.20 -37.36
N THR A 632 -7.14 10.46 -38.66
CA THR A 632 -6.33 11.59 -39.12
C THR A 632 -7.13 12.87 -39.41
N GLU A 633 -8.47 12.82 -39.48
CA GLU A 633 -9.31 14.01 -39.68
C GLU A 633 -9.68 14.76 -38.40
N ALA A 634 -9.58 14.15 -37.24
CA ALA A 634 -9.91 14.79 -35.95
C ALA A 634 -8.80 15.69 -35.38
N VAL A 635 -7.54 15.48 -35.77
CA VAL A 635 -6.40 16.29 -35.33
C VAL A 635 -6.17 17.52 -36.21
N ALA A 636 -6.58 17.47 -37.47
CA ALA A 636 -6.46 18.60 -38.39
C ALA A 636 -7.54 19.68 -38.22
N GLN A 637 -8.64 19.38 -37.51
CA GLN A 637 -9.73 20.33 -37.23
C GLN A 637 -9.56 21.11 -35.94
N ALA A 638 -8.68 20.65 -35.04
CA ALA A 638 -8.37 21.35 -33.80
C ALA A 638 -7.29 22.44 -33.93
N GLU A 639 -6.51 22.44 -35.02
CA GLU A 639 -5.52 23.49 -35.32
C GLU A 639 -6.01 24.63 -36.20
N ALA A 640 -7.22 24.52 -36.75
CA ALA A 640 -7.78 25.54 -37.66
C ALA A 640 -8.62 26.62 -36.98
N ASP A 641 -8.94 26.49 -35.68
CA ASP A 641 -9.82 27.42 -34.93
C ASP A 641 -9.07 28.40 -34.00
N VAL A 642 -7.75 28.53 -34.13
CA VAL A 642 -6.92 29.47 -33.33
C VAL A 642 -6.27 30.55 -34.21
N GLY A 643 -6.89 30.98 -35.25
CA GLY A 643 -6.36 32.02 -36.12
C GLY A 643 -7.44 32.95 -36.61
N ASP A 644 -7.95 33.86 -35.84
CA ASP A 644 -8.30 35.23 -36.23
C ASP A 644 -8.87 36.02 -35.02
N ILE A 645 -8.03 36.74 -34.31
CA ILE A 645 -8.42 37.97 -33.60
C ILE A 645 -7.36 39.02 -33.88
N SER A 646 -7.69 39.82 -34.90
CA SER A 646 -6.94 41.00 -35.31
C SER A 646 -6.98 42.10 -34.24
N GLU A 647 -5.82 42.75 -34.13
CA GLU A 647 -5.57 44.06 -33.49
C GLU A 647 -6.59 45.12 -33.90
N HIS A 648 -7.05 45.86 -32.91
CA HIS A 648 -7.35 47.31 -32.86
C HIS A 648 -8.14 47.59 -31.55
N ASP A 649 -7.63 48.28 -30.56
CA ASP A 649 -7.63 49.72 -30.47
C ASP A 649 -6.89 50.20 -29.21
N VAL A 650 -6.05 51.19 -29.39
CA VAL A 650 -5.25 51.89 -28.39
C VAL A 650 -6.05 53.11 -27.93
N GLY A 651 -6.08 53.35 -26.62
CA GLY A 651 -6.63 54.63 -26.10
C GLY A 651 -6.55 54.75 -24.60
N ALA A 652 -5.53 55.45 -24.13
CA ALA A 652 -5.28 55.93 -22.75
C ALA A 652 -6.20 57.09 -22.34
N PRO A 653 -6.06 57.80 -21.20
CA PRO A 653 -5.49 57.46 -19.86
C PRO A 653 -6.42 57.88 -18.68
N CYS A 654 -5.96 57.66 -17.48
CA CYS A 654 -6.40 58.19 -16.17
C CYS A 654 -6.54 59.72 -16.09
N PRO A 655 -7.34 60.26 -15.14
CA PRO A 655 -6.71 60.86 -13.97
C PRO A 655 -7.48 60.67 -12.63
N PRO A 656 -6.90 61.28 -11.53
CA PRO A 656 -7.01 60.76 -10.19
C PRO A 656 -7.96 61.59 -9.30
N ASP A 657 -8.00 61.21 -8.02
CA ASP A 657 -8.24 62.01 -6.82
C ASP A 657 -9.49 61.78 -5.98
N ALA A 658 -9.14 61.84 -4.71
CA ALA A 658 -9.84 62.22 -3.50
C ALA A 658 -10.40 61.03 -2.68
N GLY A 659 -9.79 60.54 -1.65
CA GLY A 659 -9.49 61.25 -0.38
C GLY A 659 -10.71 61.28 0.53
N THR A 660 -10.75 60.39 1.55
CA THR A 660 -11.18 60.80 2.91
C THR A 660 -10.84 59.72 3.94
N GLU A 661 -10.16 60.18 4.96
CA GLU A 661 -9.90 59.56 6.26
C GLU A 661 -11.20 59.25 7.03
N THR A 662 -11.15 58.21 7.88
CA THR A 662 -11.48 58.25 9.33
C THR A 662 -11.33 56.83 9.87
N ASP A 663 -10.36 56.68 10.74
CA ASP A 663 -10.40 56.59 12.19
C ASP A 663 -11.03 55.31 12.81
N GLY A 664 -10.15 54.56 13.46
CA GLY A 664 -10.23 54.16 14.85
C GLY A 664 -11.00 52.88 15.20
N THR A 665 -10.37 51.89 15.59
CA THR A 665 -10.29 51.35 16.97
C THR A 665 -9.90 49.87 16.99
N ALA A 666 -8.82 49.65 17.71
CA ALA A 666 -8.37 48.33 18.16
C ALA A 666 -9.38 47.72 19.15
N GLN A 667 -9.63 46.44 19.04
CA GLN A 667 -10.05 45.63 20.18
C GLN A 667 -9.37 44.25 20.15
N GLN A 668 -8.45 44.11 21.11
CA GLN A 668 -7.92 42.85 21.63
C GLN A 668 -9.04 42.04 22.27
N VAL A 669 -9.11 40.76 21.98
CA VAL A 669 -9.66 39.68 22.86
C VAL A 669 -8.83 38.46 22.53
N GLY A 670 -7.96 37.95 23.35
CA GLY A 670 -8.16 37.43 24.68
C GLY A 670 -7.99 35.93 24.61
N GLN A 671 -6.74 35.44 24.89
CA GLN A 671 -6.42 34.03 25.11
C GLN A 671 -7.28 33.45 26.22
N ALA A 672 -7.83 32.25 26.04
CA ALA A 672 -8.31 31.41 27.14
C ALA A 672 -7.58 30.06 27.06
N VAL A 673 -6.70 29.87 28.05
CA VAL A 673 -6.06 28.65 28.47
C VAL A 673 -7.09 27.81 29.21
N ALA A 674 -7.24 26.55 28.95
CA ALA A 674 -7.98 25.58 29.76
C ALA A 674 -7.03 24.54 30.32
N GLU A 675 -6.89 24.54 31.62
CA GLU A 675 -6.22 23.52 32.43
C GLU A 675 -7.12 22.30 32.70
N PRO A 676 -6.53 21.15 33.10
CA PRO A 676 -7.24 19.88 33.22
C PRO A 676 -7.93 19.72 34.58
N VAL A 677 -9.13 19.15 34.56
CA VAL A 677 -9.93 18.84 35.77
C VAL A 677 -9.65 17.41 36.21
N ALA A 678 -9.28 17.28 37.49
CA ALA A 678 -9.14 16.06 38.28
C ALA A 678 -10.50 15.43 38.57
N GLY A 679 -10.51 14.08 38.74
CA GLY A 679 -11.67 13.29 39.09
C GLY A 679 -12.12 13.46 40.56
N PRO A 680 -13.32 13.03 40.89
CA PRO A 680 -13.72 12.91 42.30
C PRO A 680 -13.80 11.47 42.78
N ALA A 681 -13.57 11.41 44.08
CA ALA A 681 -13.52 10.25 44.96
C ALA A 681 -14.91 9.66 45.27
N GLU A 682 -14.83 8.42 45.72
CA GLU A 682 -15.84 7.58 46.35
C GLU A 682 -16.62 8.27 47.47
N THR A 683 -17.92 7.96 47.61
CA THR A 683 -18.57 7.80 48.93
C THR A 683 -19.68 6.73 48.85
N ASP A 684 -19.62 5.87 49.81
CA ASP A 684 -20.55 4.83 50.26
C ASP A 684 -21.97 5.34 50.53
N ASP A 685 -22.98 4.54 50.41
CA ASP A 685 -23.76 3.88 51.44
C ASP A 685 -25.28 3.74 51.14
N VAL A 686 -25.77 2.56 51.53
CA VAL A 686 -27.06 2.17 52.15
C VAL A 686 -28.25 1.78 51.24
N ALA A 687 -28.39 0.47 51.25
CA ALA A 687 -29.57 -0.41 51.44
C ALA A 687 -31.01 0.18 51.27
N ALA A 688 -31.82 -0.59 50.52
CA ALA A 688 -33.09 -1.19 51.00
C ALA A 688 -33.84 -1.91 49.84
N ASP A 689 -34.00 -3.20 49.99
CA ASP A 689 -35.11 -4.02 49.52
C ASP A 689 -36.33 -3.76 50.42
N PRO A 690 -37.61 -4.02 50.07
CA PRO A 690 -38.11 -5.24 49.51
C PRO A 690 -39.39 -5.23 48.62
N ALA A 691 -39.56 -6.33 47.92
CA ALA A 691 -40.78 -7.16 47.80
C ALA A 691 -42.03 -6.72 47.03
N ALA A 692 -42.40 -7.68 46.19
CA ALA A 692 -43.72 -8.29 45.95
C ALA A 692 -44.68 -7.68 44.90
N GLY A 693 -45.10 -8.57 44.06
CA GLY A 693 -46.51 -8.69 43.72
C GLY A 693 -46.87 -8.74 42.25
N GLU A 694 -47.20 -9.95 41.83
CA GLU A 694 -48.01 -10.46 40.71
C GLU A 694 -47.40 -10.49 39.32
#